data_6a759ec4ee20405767745568992ca0e9
#
_entry.id   6a759ec4ee20405767745568992ca0e9
#
_cell.length_a   1.000
_cell.length_b   1.000
_cell.length_c   1.000
_cell.angle_alpha   90.00
_cell.angle_beta   90.00
_cell.angle_gamma   90.00
#
_symmetry.space_group_name_H-M   'P 1'
#
loop_
_entity.id
_entity.type
_entity.pdbx_description
1 polymer ?
#
loop_
_entity_poly.entity_id
_entity_poly.type
_entity_poly.pdbx_seq_one_letter_code
_entity_poly.pdbx_strand_id
1 'polypeptide(L)'
;MPSIQSTIAQELGLTAAQVATVIELIDEGNTIPFIARYRKEATGGIDDVALRELDDRLAYLRTLEARKADVLKAIDEQGKLTDDLRSKIEAATVMQRVEDLYKPYKKKRATRASKARDAGLEPLALLLIAQATTHGDPRALAAPYAKAGSAYDTPEAVLQGARDIVAEALADDAEHVAALRTLTRRQAVIEVAAVDANEKTVYDTYYGSSEQLARIPNHRILAINRGEKEGKLKVHVRTDADAAVALLEKRVIRRPSIFADELKAAVADSYKRLIAPSLEREQRAELTERAQTDAIRVFAKNTESLLSQRPVRGARVIALDPGYRTGCKVAVLDEYGKLLDYTTVYPTPPRSDVAGTQRTLAGYVRTYGANVIVIGNGTGSRETEEVVADLIARTDTPLSYTIVNEAGASVYSASQLASEEYPDLDVTTRGAMSLGRRLQDPLAELVKIPPQSIGVGQYQHDLNQAALERALTGVVENVVNRVGVDLNTASASLLGYVSGISAPVAKNIVAYREEHGAFTDRRQLKKVPKLGAKAYLNCAGFLRIAGGKNPLDATSVHPESYPAASEVLRRAGVEPEALTRGGVPDIAKRLGDVGALAADLGVGAPTLRDIVAELEKPGRDPRDDAPEVVFSRSVRDFDDLEAGMELTGTVRNVVDFGAFVDIGVKQDGLVHISKLADRFVKHPSEVVSVGDTVTVWVTGVDKDRGKISLSMVKAKA
;
A
#
# COMPACT_ATOMS: atom_id res chain seq x y z
N MET A 1 -12.11 -26.44 17.55
CA MET A 1 -11.34 -25.28 17.05
C MET A 1 -12.26 -24.20 16.57
N PRO A 2 -11.95 -22.91 16.71
CA PRO A 2 -12.72 -21.88 16.05
C PRO A 2 -12.59 -22.09 14.51
N SER A 3 -13.69 -21.99 13.79
CA SER A 3 -13.68 -22.04 12.33
C SER A 3 -12.99 -20.80 11.76
N ILE A 4 -12.51 -20.86 10.51
CA ILE A 4 -11.97 -19.67 9.81
C ILE A 4 -12.97 -18.49 9.94
N GLN A 5 -14.26 -18.76 9.75
CA GLN A 5 -15.31 -17.76 9.87
C GLN A 5 -15.38 -17.12 11.26
N SER A 6 -15.31 -17.94 12.33
CA SER A 6 -15.35 -17.40 13.70
C SER A 6 -14.09 -16.61 14.07
N THR A 7 -12.94 -17.01 13.54
CA THR A 7 -11.68 -16.30 13.76
C THR A 7 -11.73 -14.92 13.09
N ILE A 8 -12.11 -14.84 11.82
CA ILE A 8 -12.24 -13.57 11.09
C ILE A 8 -13.30 -12.67 11.74
N ALA A 9 -14.44 -13.25 12.14
CA ALA A 9 -15.52 -12.52 12.79
C ALA A 9 -15.03 -11.82 14.08
N GLN A 10 -14.28 -12.54 14.90
CA GLN A 10 -13.71 -11.98 16.13
C GLN A 10 -12.65 -10.90 15.86
N GLU A 11 -11.76 -11.12 14.89
CA GLU A 11 -10.66 -10.20 14.57
C GLU A 11 -11.17 -8.88 13.97
N LEU A 12 -12.18 -8.94 13.09
CA LEU A 12 -12.72 -7.77 12.39
C LEU A 12 -13.95 -7.15 13.05
N GLY A 13 -14.42 -7.70 14.17
CA GLY A 13 -15.62 -7.21 14.87
C GLY A 13 -16.92 -7.43 14.07
N LEU A 14 -16.96 -8.46 13.23
CA LEU A 14 -18.10 -8.83 12.41
C LEU A 14 -18.87 -10.00 13.03
N THR A 15 -20.09 -10.24 12.56
CA THR A 15 -20.84 -11.45 12.92
C THR A 15 -20.37 -12.64 12.09
N ALA A 16 -20.42 -13.85 12.63
CA ALA A 16 -20.07 -15.07 11.90
C ALA A 16 -20.93 -15.27 10.64
N ALA A 17 -22.20 -14.84 10.68
CA ALA A 17 -23.11 -14.89 9.53
C ALA A 17 -22.65 -13.96 8.40
N GLN A 18 -22.26 -12.72 8.72
CA GLN A 18 -21.72 -11.79 7.74
C GLN A 18 -20.46 -12.35 7.06
N VAL A 19 -19.52 -12.87 7.87
CA VAL A 19 -18.28 -13.46 7.34
C VAL A 19 -18.59 -14.67 6.46
N ALA A 20 -19.50 -15.55 6.86
CA ALA A 20 -19.90 -16.72 6.06
C ALA A 20 -20.45 -16.28 4.69
N THR A 21 -21.37 -15.31 4.68
CA THR A 21 -21.96 -14.76 3.44
C THR A 21 -20.90 -14.13 2.53
N VAL A 22 -19.97 -13.37 3.11
CA VAL A 22 -18.89 -12.74 2.31
C VAL A 22 -17.98 -13.82 1.70
N ILE A 23 -17.60 -14.85 2.46
CA ILE A 23 -16.79 -15.97 1.96
C ILE A 23 -17.52 -16.68 0.80
N GLU A 24 -18.81 -16.95 0.94
CA GLU A 24 -19.62 -17.57 -0.12
C GLU A 24 -19.64 -16.71 -1.39
N LEU A 25 -19.87 -15.40 -1.26
CA LEU A 25 -19.85 -14.47 -2.39
C LEU A 25 -18.50 -14.42 -3.09
N ILE A 26 -17.39 -14.44 -2.33
CA ILE A 26 -16.02 -14.49 -2.89
C ILE A 26 -15.79 -15.82 -3.63
N ASP A 27 -16.15 -16.94 -3.02
CA ASP A 27 -15.97 -18.28 -3.60
C ASP A 27 -16.83 -18.49 -4.85
N GLU A 28 -17.95 -17.80 -4.97
CA GLU A 28 -18.76 -17.70 -6.19
C GLU A 28 -18.09 -16.84 -7.29
N GLY A 29 -16.96 -16.17 -7.02
CA GLY A 29 -16.25 -15.32 -7.96
C GLY A 29 -16.82 -13.93 -8.12
N ASN A 30 -17.51 -13.41 -7.09
CA ASN A 30 -17.84 -11.99 -7.04
C ASN A 30 -16.61 -11.19 -6.62
N THR A 31 -16.43 -10.01 -7.22
CA THR A 31 -15.33 -9.11 -6.89
C THR A 31 -15.66 -8.25 -5.66
N ILE A 32 -14.64 -7.79 -4.95
CA ILE A 32 -14.83 -6.93 -3.77
C ILE A 32 -15.63 -5.65 -4.09
N PRO A 33 -15.35 -4.87 -5.18
CA PRO A 33 -16.16 -3.71 -5.49
C PRO A 33 -17.63 -4.03 -5.76
N PHE A 34 -17.91 -5.17 -6.40
CA PHE A 34 -19.29 -5.61 -6.65
C PHE A 34 -20.00 -5.98 -5.34
N ILE A 35 -19.34 -6.72 -4.45
CA ILE A 35 -19.91 -7.08 -3.13
C ILE A 35 -20.21 -5.81 -2.32
N ALA A 36 -19.24 -4.90 -2.22
CA ALA A 36 -19.37 -3.64 -1.47
C ALA A 36 -20.53 -2.78 -1.97
N ARG A 37 -20.73 -2.71 -3.29
CA ARG A 37 -21.74 -1.83 -3.88
C ARG A 37 -23.11 -2.48 -4.01
N TYR A 38 -23.18 -3.74 -4.45
CA TYR A 38 -24.44 -4.38 -4.89
C TYR A 38 -24.89 -5.55 -4.04
N ARG A 39 -24.20 -5.87 -2.93
CA ARG A 39 -24.59 -6.95 -2.00
C ARG A 39 -24.62 -6.47 -0.53
N LYS A 40 -24.94 -5.16 -0.34
CA LYS A 40 -24.97 -4.50 0.98
C LYS A 40 -25.91 -5.19 1.97
N GLU A 41 -27.07 -5.63 1.52
CA GLU A 41 -28.05 -6.33 2.37
C GLU A 41 -27.50 -7.66 2.86
N ALA A 42 -26.89 -8.43 1.98
CA ALA A 42 -26.37 -9.75 2.32
C ALA A 42 -25.17 -9.65 3.28
N THR A 43 -24.34 -8.60 3.15
CA THR A 43 -23.14 -8.40 3.97
C THR A 43 -23.40 -7.55 5.21
N GLY A 44 -24.57 -6.89 5.33
CA GLY A 44 -24.85 -5.94 6.40
C GLY A 44 -24.14 -4.60 6.22
N GLY A 45 -23.78 -4.22 4.98
CA GLY A 45 -23.20 -2.92 4.65
C GLY A 45 -21.70 -2.82 4.95
N ILE A 46 -20.97 -3.92 4.94
CA ILE A 46 -19.50 -3.91 5.08
C ILE A 46 -18.91 -3.12 3.91
N ASP A 47 -18.00 -2.19 4.22
CA ASP A 47 -17.32 -1.38 3.21
C ASP A 47 -16.22 -2.17 2.47
N ASP A 48 -15.69 -1.58 1.41
CA ASP A 48 -14.68 -2.18 0.54
C ASP A 48 -13.33 -2.39 1.25
N VAL A 49 -12.98 -1.56 2.23
CA VAL A 49 -11.75 -1.69 3.02
C VAL A 49 -11.84 -2.93 3.92
N ALA A 50 -12.92 -3.05 4.69
CA ALA A 50 -13.15 -4.20 5.56
C ALA A 50 -13.33 -5.51 4.76
N LEU A 51 -13.95 -5.45 3.57
CA LEU A 51 -14.04 -6.61 2.68
C LEU A 51 -12.67 -7.07 2.16
N ARG A 52 -11.76 -6.14 1.85
CA ARG A 52 -10.39 -6.50 1.44
C ARG A 52 -9.58 -7.07 2.60
N GLU A 53 -9.71 -6.49 3.81
CA GLU A 53 -9.09 -7.06 5.01
C GLU A 53 -9.58 -8.49 5.27
N LEU A 54 -10.89 -8.73 5.08
CA LEU A 54 -11.47 -10.06 5.21
C LEU A 54 -10.90 -11.03 4.17
N ASP A 55 -10.81 -10.63 2.91
CA ASP A 55 -10.28 -11.46 1.81
C ASP A 55 -8.79 -11.81 2.04
N ASP A 56 -7.97 -10.82 2.39
CA ASP A 56 -6.57 -11.04 2.74
C ASP A 56 -6.42 -11.99 3.94
N ARG A 57 -7.25 -11.81 4.96
CA ARG A 57 -7.24 -12.66 6.15
C ARG A 57 -7.72 -14.08 5.86
N LEU A 58 -8.73 -14.22 5.01
CA LEU A 58 -9.23 -15.50 4.52
C LEU A 58 -8.14 -16.28 3.77
N ALA A 59 -7.44 -15.60 2.86
CA ALA A 59 -6.32 -16.18 2.11
C ALA A 59 -5.20 -16.65 3.05
N TYR A 60 -4.83 -15.83 4.05
CA TYR A 60 -3.84 -16.21 5.06
C TYR A 60 -4.28 -17.44 5.87
N LEU A 61 -5.51 -17.46 6.38
CA LEU A 61 -6.01 -18.57 7.21
C LEU A 61 -6.14 -19.86 6.41
N ARG A 62 -6.56 -19.78 5.14
CA ARG A 62 -6.57 -20.94 4.23
C ARG A 62 -5.16 -21.49 4.01
N THR A 63 -4.17 -20.60 3.84
CA THR A 63 -2.76 -21.00 3.71
C THR A 63 -2.24 -21.63 5.02
N LEU A 64 -2.62 -21.08 6.17
CA LEU A 64 -2.26 -21.63 7.48
C LEU A 64 -2.84 -23.03 7.67
N GLU A 65 -4.10 -23.28 7.37
CA GLU A 65 -4.73 -24.59 7.50
C GLU A 65 -4.13 -25.62 6.53
N ALA A 66 -3.86 -25.22 5.29
CA ALA A 66 -3.14 -26.07 4.34
C ALA A 66 -1.75 -26.45 4.87
N ARG A 67 -1.02 -25.48 5.43
CA ARG A 67 0.31 -25.73 6.01
C ARG A 67 0.26 -26.65 7.23
N LYS A 68 -0.75 -26.50 8.11
CA LYS A 68 -0.97 -27.45 9.23
C LYS A 68 -1.14 -28.87 8.72
N ALA A 69 -1.99 -29.06 7.71
CA ALA A 69 -2.22 -30.38 7.10
C ALA A 69 -0.93 -31.00 6.54
N ASP A 70 -0.13 -30.21 5.80
CA ASP A 70 1.16 -30.65 5.27
C ASP A 70 2.14 -31.05 6.37
N VAL A 71 2.22 -30.26 7.44
CA VAL A 71 3.11 -30.52 8.58
C VAL A 71 2.67 -31.77 9.34
N LEU A 72 1.39 -31.94 9.62
CA LEU A 72 0.85 -33.13 10.27
C LEU A 72 1.17 -34.39 9.45
N LYS A 73 0.94 -34.34 8.16
CA LYS A 73 1.26 -35.44 7.26
C LYS A 73 2.77 -35.77 7.25
N ALA A 74 3.63 -34.75 7.17
CA ALA A 74 5.08 -34.93 7.15
C ALA A 74 5.65 -35.52 8.46
N ILE A 75 5.01 -35.24 9.59
CA ILE A 75 5.41 -35.81 10.90
C ILE A 75 4.87 -37.23 11.06
N ASP A 76 3.65 -37.49 10.60
CA ASP A 76 3.01 -38.80 10.63
C ASP A 76 3.78 -39.82 9.78
N GLU A 77 4.21 -39.42 8.57
CA GLU A 77 5.08 -40.24 7.69
C GLU A 77 6.41 -40.62 8.36
N GLN A 78 6.86 -39.87 9.37
CA GLN A 78 8.04 -40.20 10.17
C GLN A 78 7.71 -41.10 11.38
N GLY A 79 6.44 -41.43 11.61
CA GLY A 79 5.98 -42.20 12.76
C GLY A 79 6.17 -41.47 14.10
N LYS A 80 6.23 -40.12 14.08
CA LYS A 80 6.55 -39.30 15.27
C LYS A 80 5.38 -38.41 15.73
N LEU A 81 4.21 -38.50 15.08
CA LEU A 81 3.05 -37.69 15.41
C LEU A 81 2.36 -38.25 16.67
N THR A 82 2.38 -37.47 17.73
CA THR A 82 1.65 -37.75 18.98
C THR A 82 0.36 -36.95 19.03
N ASP A 83 -0.63 -37.39 19.85
CA ASP A 83 -1.90 -36.67 20.01
C ASP A 83 -1.71 -35.25 20.60
N ASP A 84 -0.76 -35.09 21.51
CA ASP A 84 -0.39 -33.78 22.09
C ASP A 84 0.17 -32.84 21.00
N LEU A 85 1.10 -33.35 20.17
CA LEU A 85 1.68 -32.56 19.09
C LEU A 85 0.63 -32.20 18.02
N ARG A 86 -0.23 -33.15 17.65
CA ARG A 86 -1.37 -32.92 16.77
C ARG A 86 -2.24 -31.78 17.30
N SER A 87 -2.65 -31.86 18.57
CA SER A 87 -3.48 -30.84 19.20
C SER A 87 -2.81 -29.48 19.21
N LYS A 88 -1.50 -29.38 19.47
CA LYS A 88 -0.74 -28.13 19.48
C LYS A 88 -0.62 -27.52 18.06
N ILE A 89 -0.39 -28.32 17.03
CA ILE A 89 -0.31 -27.85 15.63
C ILE A 89 -1.69 -27.35 15.18
N GLU A 90 -2.71 -28.12 15.43
CA GLU A 90 -4.08 -27.76 15.09
C GLU A 90 -4.53 -26.47 15.82
N ALA A 91 -4.16 -26.29 17.08
CA ALA A 91 -4.49 -25.10 17.87
C ALA A 91 -3.66 -23.85 17.49
N ALA A 92 -2.63 -23.98 16.65
CA ALA A 92 -1.81 -22.85 16.26
C ALA A 92 -2.63 -21.82 15.45
N THR A 93 -2.54 -20.55 15.82
CA THR A 93 -3.26 -19.44 15.18
C THR A 93 -2.39 -18.61 14.23
N VAL A 94 -1.07 -18.88 14.22
CA VAL A 94 -0.11 -18.17 13.38
C VAL A 94 0.88 -19.16 12.75
N MET A 95 1.34 -18.84 11.55
CA MET A 95 2.29 -19.66 10.79
C MET A 95 3.57 -19.95 11.56
N GLN A 96 4.11 -18.96 12.27
CA GLN A 96 5.32 -19.11 13.07
C GLN A 96 5.22 -20.22 14.13
N ARG A 97 4.05 -20.36 14.77
CA ARG A 97 3.84 -21.41 15.77
C ARG A 97 3.85 -22.81 15.13
N VAL A 98 3.28 -22.95 13.96
CA VAL A 98 3.33 -24.21 13.19
C VAL A 98 4.78 -24.56 12.84
N GLU A 99 5.54 -23.56 12.34
CA GLU A 99 6.94 -23.76 11.96
C GLU A 99 7.82 -24.10 13.16
N ASP A 100 7.58 -23.49 14.33
CA ASP A 100 8.30 -23.81 15.57
C ASP A 100 8.06 -25.27 16.00
N LEU A 101 6.79 -25.71 15.97
CA LEU A 101 6.42 -27.09 16.31
C LEU A 101 6.96 -28.11 15.29
N TYR A 102 7.08 -27.73 14.03
CA TYR A 102 7.63 -28.60 12.98
C TYR A 102 9.16 -28.66 12.96
N LYS A 103 9.85 -27.65 13.54
CA LYS A 103 11.31 -27.50 13.47
C LYS A 103 12.11 -28.75 13.87
N PRO A 104 11.77 -29.51 14.94
CA PRO A 104 12.48 -30.76 15.32
C PRO A 104 12.41 -31.87 14.26
N TYR A 105 11.38 -31.84 13.39
CA TYR A 105 11.07 -32.89 12.39
C TYR A 105 11.57 -32.56 10.98
N LYS A 106 12.06 -31.33 10.77
CA LYS A 106 12.65 -30.92 9.49
C LYS A 106 13.97 -31.66 9.23
N LYS A 107 14.19 -32.09 7.98
CA LYS A 107 15.49 -32.59 7.55
C LYS A 107 16.55 -31.51 7.73
N LYS A 108 17.54 -31.77 8.57
CA LYS A 108 18.65 -30.84 8.85
C LYS A 108 19.89 -31.22 8.05
N ARG A 109 20.73 -30.24 7.74
CA ARG A 109 22.10 -30.48 7.30
C ARG A 109 22.90 -31.05 8.47
N ALA A 110 24.08 -31.66 8.19
CA ALA A 110 24.97 -32.15 9.24
C ALA A 110 25.30 -31.05 10.24
N THR A 111 24.90 -31.24 11.51
CA THR A 111 25.14 -30.35 12.65
C THR A 111 26.17 -30.98 13.61
N ARG A 112 26.66 -30.21 14.58
CA ARG A 112 27.47 -30.78 15.67
C ARG A 112 26.69 -31.86 16.41
N ALA A 113 25.43 -31.61 16.72
CA ALA A 113 24.54 -32.54 17.40
C ALA A 113 24.27 -33.81 16.55
N SER A 114 24.06 -33.71 15.25
CA SER A 114 23.88 -34.91 14.41
C SER A 114 25.14 -35.79 14.40
N LYS A 115 26.33 -35.18 14.26
CA LYS A 115 27.61 -35.91 14.35
C LYS A 115 27.79 -36.60 15.68
N ALA A 116 27.40 -35.95 16.78
CA ALA A 116 27.46 -36.54 18.13
C ALA A 116 26.45 -37.71 18.27
N ARG A 117 25.24 -37.60 17.71
CA ARG A 117 24.27 -38.73 17.66
C ARG A 117 24.80 -39.89 16.84
N ASP A 118 25.36 -39.63 15.68
CA ASP A 118 25.96 -40.65 14.81
C ASP A 118 27.12 -41.38 15.50
N ALA A 119 27.83 -40.67 16.39
CA ALA A 119 28.89 -41.26 17.25
C ALA A 119 28.34 -42.07 18.44
N GLY A 120 27.00 -42.04 18.67
CA GLY A 120 26.35 -42.81 19.74
C GLY A 120 26.26 -42.09 21.07
N LEU A 121 26.35 -40.72 21.11
CA LEU A 121 26.37 -39.95 22.37
C LEU A 121 24.97 -39.54 22.87
N GLU A 122 23.90 -39.92 22.14
CA GLU A 122 22.51 -39.57 22.51
C GLU A 122 22.10 -40.12 23.92
N PRO A 123 22.45 -41.37 24.33
CA PRO A 123 22.11 -41.84 25.66
C PRO A 123 22.72 -40.97 26.79
N LEU A 124 23.96 -40.47 26.62
CA LEU A 124 24.56 -39.56 27.57
C LEU A 124 23.84 -38.20 27.62
N ALA A 125 23.45 -37.65 26.46
CA ALA A 125 22.67 -36.43 26.41
C ALA A 125 21.32 -36.58 27.12
N LEU A 126 20.65 -37.72 26.98
CA LEU A 126 19.41 -38.03 27.71
C LEU A 126 19.62 -38.13 29.21
N LEU A 127 20.78 -38.66 29.69
CA LEU A 127 21.13 -38.66 31.11
C LEU A 127 21.31 -37.23 31.66
N LEU A 128 21.94 -36.34 30.89
CA LEU A 128 22.08 -34.94 31.26
C LEU A 128 20.69 -34.28 31.44
N ILE A 129 19.79 -34.45 30.43
CA ILE A 129 18.44 -33.90 30.46
C ILE A 129 17.61 -34.48 31.61
N ALA A 130 17.73 -35.77 31.87
CA ALA A 130 16.98 -36.46 32.92
C ALA A 130 17.32 -35.95 34.33
N GLN A 131 18.54 -35.42 34.57
CA GLN A 131 18.99 -34.88 35.86
C GLN A 131 18.77 -35.85 37.05
N ALA A 132 18.78 -37.14 36.80
CA ALA A 132 18.47 -38.14 37.83
C ALA A 132 19.70 -38.51 38.68
N THR A 133 20.91 -38.24 38.19
CA THR A 133 22.17 -38.64 38.82
C THR A 133 22.65 -37.51 39.75
N THR A 134 22.73 -37.81 41.05
CA THR A 134 23.09 -36.80 42.08
C THR A 134 24.49 -37.00 42.63
N HIS A 135 25.13 -38.16 42.41
CA HIS A 135 26.46 -38.51 42.90
C HIS A 135 27.33 -39.11 41.81
N GLY A 136 28.61 -38.78 41.80
CA GLY A 136 29.57 -39.28 40.82
C GLY A 136 30.28 -38.13 40.07
N ASP A 137 31.14 -38.51 39.12
CA ASP A 137 31.86 -37.59 38.23
C ASP A 137 31.29 -37.69 36.83
N PRO A 138 30.85 -36.58 36.20
CA PRO A 138 30.40 -36.56 34.81
C PRO A 138 31.39 -37.17 33.83
N ARG A 139 32.71 -36.99 34.07
CA ARG A 139 33.77 -37.52 33.20
C ARG A 139 33.85 -39.03 33.27
N ALA A 140 33.69 -39.59 34.48
CA ALA A 140 33.66 -41.04 34.66
C ALA A 140 32.48 -41.70 33.91
N LEU A 141 31.31 -41.02 33.86
CA LEU A 141 30.15 -41.48 33.11
C LEU A 141 30.30 -41.28 31.59
N ALA A 142 31.10 -40.32 31.14
CA ALA A 142 31.39 -40.07 29.74
C ALA A 142 32.46 -41.02 29.16
N ALA A 143 33.39 -41.49 29.99
CA ALA A 143 34.52 -42.32 29.58
C ALA A 143 34.15 -43.59 28.75
N PRO A 144 33.05 -44.32 29.05
CA PRO A 144 32.64 -45.49 28.25
C PRO A 144 32.22 -45.15 26.78
N TYR A 145 31.91 -43.91 26.49
CA TYR A 145 31.54 -43.45 25.18
C TYR A 145 32.71 -42.94 24.33
N ALA A 146 33.92 -42.81 24.96
CA ALA A 146 35.10 -42.35 24.25
C ALA A 146 35.58 -43.43 23.26
N LYS A 147 35.87 -42.97 22.00
CA LYS A 147 36.33 -43.84 20.92
C LYS A 147 37.68 -43.30 20.42
N ALA A 148 38.74 -44.07 20.66
CA ALA A 148 40.08 -43.73 20.19
C ALA A 148 40.14 -43.45 18.69
N GLY A 149 40.81 -42.36 18.30
CA GLY A 149 40.95 -41.95 16.91
C GLY A 149 39.74 -41.30 16.28
N SER A 150 38.69 -40.99 17.08
CA SER A 150 37.52 -40.21 16.64
C SER A 150 37.58 -38.77 17.19
N ALA A 151 36.66 -37.90 16.76
CA ALA A 151 36.50 -36.57 17.34
C ALA A 151 36.02 -36.57 18.80
N TYR A 152 35.70 -37.76 19.34
CA TYR A 152 35.20 -38.01 20.70
C TYR A 152 36.09 -39.04 21.42
N ASP A 153 37.38 -38.79 21.42
CA ASP A 153 38.39 -39.69 21.98
C ASP A 153 38.69 -39.44 23.46
N THR A 154 38.21 -38.33 24.04
CA THR A 154 38.34 -38.00 25.46
C THR A 154 36.97 -37.82 26.12
N PRO A 155 36.85 -38.04 27.47
CA PRO A 155 35.61 -37.79 28.19
C PRO A 155 35.10 -36.36 28.04
N GLU A 156 35.98 -35.36 27.94
CA GLU A 156 35.65 -33.97 27.68
C GLU A 156 35.00 -33.77 26.29
N ALA A 157 35.57 -34.37 25.24
CA ALA A 157 35.03 -34.33 23.91
C ALA A 157 33.65 -35.02 23.82
N VAL A 158 33.49 -36.11 24.56
CA VAL A 158 32.22 -36.84 24.70
C VAL A 158 31.16 -35.97 25.40
N LEU A 159 31.52 -35.32 26.52
CA LEU A 159 30.63 -34.38 27.22
C LEU A 159 30.27 -33.19 26.32
N GLN A 160 31.23 -32.67 25.54
CA GLN A 160 30.94 -31.62 24.57
C GLN A 160 29.93 -32.10 23.49
N GLY A 161 30.09 -33.30 22.97
CA GLY A 161 29.13 -33.89 22.04
C GLY A 161 27.73 -34.06 22.65
N ALA A 162 27.65 -34.49 23.91
CA ALA A 162 26.38 -34.57 24.64
C ALA A 162 25.76 -33.20 24.86
N ARG A 163 26.56 -32.16 25.22
CA ARG A 163 26.12 -30.76 25.31
C ARG A 163 25.60 -30.23 23.98
N ASP A 164 26.26 -30.56 22.86
CA ASP A 164 25.82 -30.15 21.51
C ASP A 164 24.43 -30.71 21.17
N ILE A 165 24.16 -31.99 21.57
CA ILE A 165 22.84 -32.60 21.40
C ILE A 165 21.79 -31.90 22.25
N VAL A 166 22.10 -31.63 23.54
CA VAL A 166 21.21 -30.92 24.46
C VAL A 166 20.94 -29.50 23.95
N ALA A 167 21.97 -28.77 23.54
CA ALA A 167 21.84 -27.42 23.03
C ALA A 167 20.91 -27.33 21.79
N GLU A 168 21.03 -28.31 20.87
CA GLU A 168 20.12 -28.39 19.71
C GLU A 168 18.70 -28.72 20.15
N ALA A 169 18.50 -29.66 21.07
CA ALA A 169 17.17 -30.00 21.57
C ALA A 169 16.47 -28.81 22.23
N LEU A 170 17.21 -28.02 23.02
CA LEU A 170 16.67 -26.78 23.61
C LEU A 170 16.30 -25.73 22.57
N ALA A 171 17.11 -25.58 21.52
CA ALA A 171 16.84 -24.64 20.44
C ALA A 171 15.69 -25.07 19.52
N ASP A 172 15.33 -26.36 19.52
CA ASP A 172 14.22 -26.91 18.78
C ASP A 172 12.92 -26.97 19.61
N ASP A 173 13.00 -26.76 20.91
CA ASP A 173 11.83 -26.75 21.79
C ASP A 173 11.03 -25.45 21.60
N ALA A 174 9.82 -25.59 21.06
CA ALA A 174 8.94 -24.48 20.72
C ALA A 174 8.54 -23.63 21.94
N GLU A 175 8.48 -24.23 23.15
CA GLU A 175 8.10 -23.51 24.37
C GLU A 175 9.28 -22.67 24.91
N HIS A 176 10.50 -23.18 24.79
CA HIS A 176 11.71 -22.43 25.15
C HIS A 176 11.90 -21.24 24.21
N VAL A 177 11.75 -21.46 22.91
CA VAL A 177 11.87 -20.40 21.89
C VAL A 177 10.77 -19.34 22.08
N ALA A 178 9.52 -19.75 22.33
CA ALA A 178 8.40 -18.82 22.58
C ALA A 178 8.61 -17.93 23.80
N ALA A 179 9.15 -18.50 24.90
CA ALA A 179 9.46 -17.74 26.11
C ALA A 179 10.57 -16.70 25.85
N LEU A 180 11.64 -17.08 25.16
CA LEU A 180 12.72 -16.18 24.78
C LEU A 180 12.28 -15.12 23.75
N ARG A 181 11.42 -15.47 22.79
CA ARG A 181 10.80 -14.53 21.86
C ARG A 181 10.03 -13.45 22.60
N THR A 182 9.24 -13.83 23.60
CA THR A 182 8.49 -12.90 24.44
C THR A 182 9.42 -11.95 25.21
N LEU A 183 10.51 -12.46 25.76
CA LEU A 183 11.54 -11.65 26.42
C LEU A 183 12.18 -10.67 25.45
N THR A 184 12.59 -11.16 24.28
CA THR A 184 13.21 -10.34 23.22
C THR A 184 12.29 -9.21 22.76
N ARG A 185 11.03 -9.49 22.44
CA ARG A 185 10.06 -8.46 22.04
C ARG A 185 9.91 -7.34 23.07
N ARG A 186 10.01 -7.68 24.35
CA ARG A 186 9.81 -6.73 25.46
C ARG A 186 11.04 -5.91 25.78
N GLN A 187 12.24 -6.48 25.70
CA GLN A 187 13.46 -5.90 26.26
C GLN A 187 14.53 -5.58 25.24
N ALA A 188 14.49 -6.18 24.05
CA ALA A 188 15.54 -5.98 23.08
C ALA A 188 15.59 -4.55 22.53
N VAL A 189 16.80 -4.16 22.17
CA VAL A 189 17.10 -2.92 21.48
C VAL A 189 17.64 -3.20 20.08
N ILE A 190 17.36 -2.30 19.15
CA ILE A 190 18.04 -2.26 17.86
C ILE A 190 19.23 -1.31 17.98
N GLU A 191 20.40 -1.83 17.73
CA GLU A 191 21.66 -1.07 17.75
C GLU A 191 22.12 -0.82 16.32
N VAL A 192 22.46 0.42 16.03
CA VAL A 192 22.89 0.84 14.70
C VAL A 192 24.27 1.47 14.81
N ALA A 193 25.24 0.92 14.08
CA ALA A 193 26.58 1.46 13.99
C ALA A 193 26.90 1.84 12.55
N ALA A 194 27.76 2.87 12.37
CA ALA A 194 28.33 3.16 11.06
C ALA A 194 29.27 2.02 10.63
N VAL A 195 29.35 1.76 9.33
CA VAL A 195 30.42 0.92 8.76
C VAL A 195 31.75 1.66 8.80
N ASP A 196 31.72 2.97 8.43
CA ASP A 196 32.81 3.92 8.62
C ASP A 196 32.29 5.16 9.34
N ALA A 197 32.73 5.37 10.57
CA ALA A 197 32.29 6.48 11.41
C ALA A 197 32.76 7.86 10.92
N ASN A 198 33.74 7.91 10.04
CA ASN A 198 34.28 9.16 9.48
C ASN A 198 33.56 9.58 8.20
N GLU A 199 32.81 8.67 7.57
CA GLU A 199 32.03 8.97 6.36
C GLU A 199 30.73 9.70 6.74
N LYS A 200 30.55 10.94 6.21
CA LYS A 200 29.27 11.65 6.32
C LYS A 200 28.30 11.11 5.27
N THR A 201 27.18 10.59 5.73
CA THR A 201 26.12 10.06 4.87
C THR A 201 24.76 10.65 5.30
N VAL A 202 23.73 10.39 4.51
CA VAL A 202 22.34 10.74 4.90
C VAL A 202 21.85 9.96 6.12
N TYR A 203 22.61 8.96 6.57
CA TYR A 203 22.32 8.09 7.71
C TYR A 203 23.08 8.46 8.99
N ASP A 204 23.83 9.55 9.01
CA ASP A 204 24.67 9.97 10.15
C ASP A 204 23.87 10.16 11.44
N THR A 205 22.60 10.52 11.35
CA THR A 205 21.67 10.62 12.49
C THR A 205 21.39 9.29 13.20
N TYR A 206 21.70 8.17 12.54
CA TYR A 206 21.53 6.81 13.11
C TYR A 206 22.82 6.23 13.68
N TYR A 207 23.97 6.88 13.48
CA TYR A 207 25.25 6.37 13.95
C TYR A 207 25.29 6.31 15.48
N GLY A 208 25.60 5.12 16.02
CA GLY A 208 25.64 4.87 17.45
C GLY A 208 24.28 4.91 18.15
N SER A 209 23.19 4.87 17.42
CA SER A 209 21.86 4.86 18.02
C SER A 209 21.48 3.49 18.60
N SER A 210 20.71 3.52 19.70
CA SER A 210 20.13 2.34 20.33
C SER A 210 18.71 2.65 20.76
N GLU A 211 17.73 1.91 20.23
CA GLU A 211 16.31 2.12 20.49
C GLU A 211 15.59 0.82 20.83
N GLN A 212 14.61 0.88 21.72
CA GLN A 212 13.78 -0.27 22.04
C GLN A 212 12.95 -0.72 20.84
N LEU A 213 12.96 -2.01 20.53
CA LEU A 213 12.19 -2.63 19.44
C LEU A 213 10.69 -2.26 19.47
N ALA A 214 10.10 -2.22 20.65
CA ALA A 214 8.69 -1.92 20.83
C ALA A 214 8.33 -0.46 20.53
N ARG A 215 9.31 0.46 20.50
CA ARG A 215 9.09 1.90 20.40
C ARG A 215 9.63 2.53 19.13
N ILE A 216 10.49 1.84 18.40
CA ILE A 216 11.09 2.40 17.17
C ILE A 216 10.03 2.70 16.11
N PRO A 217 9.99 3.94 15.57
CA PRO A 217 9.06 4.32 14.51
C PRO A 217 9.32 3.58 13.19
N ASN A 218 8.26 3.28 12.45
CA ASN A 218 8.33 2.50 11.21
C ASN A 218 9.22 3.15 10.13
N HIS A 219 9.16 4.47 9.96
CA HIS A 219 10.01 5.17 8.99
C HIS A 219 11.51 5.03 9.31
N ARG A 220 11.89 4.97 10.59
CA ARG A 220 13.30 4.74 10.98
C ARG A 220 13.75 3.34 10.63
N ILE A 221 12.88 2.33 10.79
CA ILE A 221 13.18 0.94 10.40
C ILE A 221 13.49 0.89 8.91
N LEU A 222 12.68 1.55 8.06
CA LEU A 222 12.91 1.59 6.61
C LEU A 222 14.21 2.31 6.25
N ALA A 223 14.49 3.43 6.91
CA ALA A 223 15.75 4.18 6.72
C ALA A 223 16.98 3.34 7.10
N ILE A 224 16.93 2.68 8.27
CA ILE A 224 18.01 1.82 8.77
C ILE A 224 18.22 0.63 7.83
N ASN A 225 17.14 -0.02 7.38
CA ASN A 225 17.22 -1.14 6.44
C ASN A 225 17.86 -0.73 5.10
N ARG A 226 17.54 0.48 4.58
CA ARG A 226 18.17 1.02 3.38
C ARG A 226 19.65 1.30 3.61
N GLY A 227 20.01 1.94 4.72
CA GLY A 227 21.41 2.22 5.06
C GLY A 227 22.27 0.94 5.23
N GLU A 228 21.66 -0.13 5.79
CA GLU A 228 22.31 -1.45 5.86
C GLU A 228 22.48 -2.10 4.48
N LYS A 229 21.45 -2.04 3.62
CA LYS A 229 21.49 -2.52 2.23
C LYS A 229 22.54 -1.80 1.38
N GLU A 230 22.70 -0.50 1.61
CA GLU A 230 23.72 0.32 0.94
C GLU A 230 25.13 0.15 1.55
N GLY A 231 25.28 -0.68 2.58
CA GLY A 231 26.56 -0.96 3.24
C GLY A 231 27.10 0.21 4.08
N LYS A 232 26.24 1.15 4.47
CA LYS A 232 26.60 2.30 5.31
C LYS A 232 26.39 2.05 6.80
N LEU A 233 25.45 1.17 7.13
CA LEU A 233 25.09 0.81 8.50
C LEU A 233 25.33 -0.67 8.79
N LYS A 234 25.63 -0.96 10.06
CA LYS A 234 25.59 -2.30 10.66
C LYS A 234 24.50 -2.30 11.73
N VAL A 235 23.61 -3.26 11.64
CA VAL A 235 22.40 -3.28 12.47
C VAL A 235 22.27 -4.60 13.21
N HIS A 236 22.08 -4.53 14.52
CA HIS A 236 21.91 -5.69 15.37
C HIS A 236 20.71 -5.53 16.30
N VAL A 237 20.04 -6.64 16.59
CA VAL A 237 19.04 -6.72 17.66
C VAL A 237 19.67 -7.39 18.86
N ARG A 238 19.78 -6.66 19.96
CA ARG A 238 20.41 -7.12 21.20
C ARG A 238 19.37 -7.32 22.30
N THR A 239 19.38 -8.50 22.87
CA THR A 239 18.67 -8.83 24.12
C THR A 239 19.73 -9.04 25.21
N ASP A 240 19.41 -8.71 26.46
CA ASP A 240 20.25 -9.05 27.59
C ASP A 240 20.49 -10.56 27.61
N ALA A 241 21.74 -10.96 27.31
CA ALA A 241 22.12 -12.37 27.21
C ALA A 241 22.04 -13.08 28.55
N ASP A 242 22.39 -12.40 29.64
CA ASP A 242 22.38 -13.00 30.98
C ASP A 242 20.94 -13.24 31.43
N ALA A 243 20.05 -12.30 31.21
CA ALA A 243 18.61 -12.46 31.46
C ALA A 243 17.99 -13.60 30.64
N ALA A 244 18.38 -13.73 29.37
CA ALA A 244 17.90 -14.79 28.50
C ALA A 244 18.41 -16.18 28.92
N VAL A 245 19.68 -16.29 29.23
CA VAL A 245 20.29 -17.53 29.74
C VAL A 245 19.68 -17.92 31.09
N ALA A 246 19.53 -16.97 32.03
CA ALA A 246 18.91 -17.23 33.34
C ALA A 246 17.44 -17.70 33.19
N LEU A 247 16.68 -17.13 32.27
CA LEU A 247 15.32 -17.58 31.95
C LEU A 247 15.32 -19.05 31.48
N LEU A 248 16.25 -19.39 30.58
CA LEU A 248 16.34 -20.73 30.02
C LEU A 248 16.85 -21.74 31.07
N GLU A 249 17.87 -21.38 31.86
CA GLU A 249 18.36 -22.21 33.00
C GLU A 249 17.25 -22.55 33.97
N LYS A 250 16.44 -21.56 34.39
CA LYS A 250 15.28 -21.76 35.27
C LYS A 250 14.26 -22.74 34.72
N ARG A 251 14.12 -22.83 33.41
CA ARG A 251 13.18 -23.74 32.72
C ARG A 251 13.77 -25.14 32.54
N VAL A 252 15.09 -25.24 32.37
CA VAL A 252 15.80 -26.48 32.03
C VAL A 252 16.31 -27.18 33.28
N ILE A 253 16.93 -26.43 34.21
CA ILE A 253 17.56 -27.03 35.44
C ILE A 253 16.49 -27.07 36.52
N ARG A 254 15.91 -28.25 36.72
CA ARG A 254 14.74 -28.45 37.60
C ARG A 254 15.09 -29.05 38.95
N ARG A 255 16.27 -29.70 39.07
CA ARG A 255 16.71 -30.38 40.29
C ARG A 255 18.23 -30.47 40.35
N PRO A 256 18.81 -30.63 41.57
CA PRO A 256 20.26 -30.86 41.72
C PRO A 256 20.71 -32.15 40.98
N SER A 257 21.81 -32.03 40.26
CA SER A 257 22.40 -33.13 39.50
C SER A 257 23.89 -32.88 39.33
N ILE A 258 24.69 -33.93 39.18
CA ILE A 258 26.12 -33.82 38.83
C ILE A 258 26.33 -33.14 37.48
N PHE A 259 25.30 -33.14 36.62
CA PHE A 259 25.34 -32.54 35.31
C PHE A 259 24.88 -31.06 35.29
N ALA A 260 24.69 -30.42 36.46
CA ALA A 260 24.19 -29.04 36.50
C ALA A 260 25.08 -28.07 35.73
N ASP A 261 26.40 -28.15 35.83
CA ASP A 261 27.33 -27.26 35.11
C ASP A 261 27.39 -27.60 33.61
N GLU A 262 27.28 -28.87 33.24
CA GLU A 262 27.16 -29.30 31.85
C GLU A 262 25.88 -28.77 31.18
N LEU A 263 24.75 -28.76 31.93
CA LEU A 263 23.49 -28.19 31.46
C LEU A 263 23.55 -26.67 31.34
N LYS A 264 24.18 -25.96 32.28
CA LYS A 264 24.40 -24.51 32.15
C LYS A 264 25.23 -24.18 30.90
N ALA A 265 26.31 -24.94 30.66
CA ALA A 265 27.12 -24.78 29.47
C ALA A 265 26.34 -25.05 28.19
N ALA A 266 25.49 -26.10 28.17
CA ALA A 266 24.61 -26.41 27.05
C ALA A 266 23.54 -25.32 26.79
N VAL A 267 22.95 -24.76 27.86
CA VAL A 267 21.98 -23.64 27.79
C VAL A 267 22.64 -22.40 27.24
N ALA A 268 23.82 -22.03 27.74
CA ALA A 268 24.53 -20.84 27.23
C ALA A 268 24.93 -20.99 25.77
N ASP A 269 25.41 -22.17 25.33
CA ASP A 269 25.72 -22.46 23.92
C ASP A 269 24.46 -22.45 23.05
N SER A 270 23.37 -23.08 23.51
CA SER A 270 22.10 -23.11 22.83
C SER A 270 21.60 -21.67 22.54
N TYR A 271 21.60 -20.82 23.57
CA TYR A 271 21.19 -19.43 23.41
C TYR A 271 22.11 -18.68 22.43
N LYS A 272 23.41 -18.63 22.73
CA LYS A 272 24.38 -17.83 21.99
C LYS A 272 24.51 -18.23 20.53
N ARG A 273 24.59 -19.52 20.24
CA ARG A 273 24.89 -20.04 18.90
C ARG A 273 23.66 -20.35 18.07
N LEU A 274 22.55 -20.76 18.67
CA LEU A 274 21.39 -21.25 17.93
C LEU A 274 20.17 -20.32 18.05
N ILE A 275 19.79 -19.93 19.28
CA ILE A 275 18.53 -19.24 19.53
C ILE A 275 18.66 -17.73 19.24
N ALA A 276 19.64 -17.05 19.82
CA ALA A 276 19.80 -15.61 19.69
C ALA A 276 19.91 -15.14 18.23
N PRO A 277 20.75 -15.79 17.35
CA PRO A 277 20.82 -15.40 15.94
C PRO A 277 19.53 -15.69 15.18
N SER A 278 18.74 -16.68 15.63
CA SER A 278 17.45 -16.99 15.03
C SER A 278 16.39 -15.95 15.39
N LEU A 279 16.32 -15.57 16.68
CA LEU A 279 15.42 -14.54 17.18
C LEU A 279 15.77 -13.15 16.62
N GLU A 280 17.07 -12.83 16.48
CA GLU A 280 17.50 -11.58 15.83
C GLU A 280 16.94 -11.46 14.41
N ARG A 281 17.11 -12.51 13.57
CA ARG A 281 16.56 -12.51 12.21
C ARG A 281 15.03 -12.43 12.20
N GLU A 282 14.37 -13.16 13.11
CA GLU A 282 12.91 -13.15 13.24
C GLU A 282 12.41 -11.76 13.62
N GLN A 283 13.01 -11.12 14.63
CA GLN A 283 12.60 -9.78 15.06
C GLN A 283 12.90 -8.72 14.00
N ARG A 284 14.01 -8.83 13.27
CA ARG A 284 14.31 -7.96 12.14
C ARG A 284 13.27 -8.10 11.01
N ALA A 285 12.86 -9.34 10.70
CA ALA A 285 11.83 -9.61 9.71
C ALA A 285 10.46 -9.05 10.15
N GLU A 286 10.06 -9.27 11.40
CA GLU A 286 8.81 -8.78 11.98
C GLU A 286 8.74 -7.24 11.98
N LEU A 287 9.83 -6.57 12.38
CA LEU A 287 9.94 -5.11 12.33
C LEU A 287 9.82 -4.59 10.89
N THR A 288 10.50 -5.24 9.97
CA THR A 288 10.48 -4.86 8.54
C THR A 288 9.08 -5.03 7.96
N GLU A 289 8.41 -6.15 8.22
CA GLU A 289 7.05 -6.41 7.77
C GLU A 289 6.07 -5.37 8.33
N ARG A 290 6.15 -5.07 9.63
CA ARG A 290 5.34 -4.02 10.28
C ARG A 290 5.53 -2.66 9.60
N ALA A 291 6.80 -2.27 9.38
CA ALA A 291 7.13 -0.99 8.76
C ALA A 291 6.68 -0.90 7.29
N GLN A 292 6.82 -1.99 6.55
CA GLN A 292 6.38 -2.08 5.15
C GLN A 292 4.86 -2.02 5.04
N THR A 293 4.13 -2.75 5.89
CA THR A 293 2.66 -2.75 5.90
C THR A 293 2.11 -1.35 6.16
N ASP A 294 2.69 -0.64 7.12
CA ASP A 294 2.27 0.73 7.46
C ASP A 294 2.58 1.71 6.32
N ALA A 295 3.77 1.62 5.73
CA ALA A 295 4.14 2.44 4.57
C ALA A 295 3.24 2.18 3.35
N ILE A 296 2.92 0.91 3.05
CA ILE A 296 2.00 0.55 1.96
C ILE A 296 0.62 1.16 2.19
N ARG A 297 0.13 1.16 3.44
CA ARG A 297 -1.17 1.79 3.77
C ARG A 297 -1.15 3.30 3.51
N VAL A 298 -0.08 3.99 3.88
CA VAL A 298 0.09 5.43 3.59
C VAL A 298 0.13 5.67 2.07
N PHE A 299 0.87 4.84 1.33
CA PHE A 299 0.97 4.98 -0.13
C PHE A 299 -0.37 4.69 -0.82
N ALA A 300 -1.11 3.71 -0.34
CA ALA A 300 -2.46 3.42 -0.81
C ALA A 300 -3.37 4.66 -0.68
N LYS A 301 -3.36 5.31 0.48
CA LYS A 301 -4.14 6.51 0.72
C LYS A 301 -3.68 7.71 -0.15
N ASN A 302 -2.37 7.91 -0.30
CA ASN A 302 -1.84 8.95 -1.19
C ASN A 302 -2.26 8.71 -2.64
N THR A 303 -2.21 7.46 -3.10
CA THR A 303 -2.65 7.07 -4.46
C THR A 303 -4.15 7.32 -4.63
N GLU A 304 -4.98 6.95 -3.65
CA GLU A 304 -6.41 7.23 -3.68
C GLU A 304 -6.70 8.71 -3.81
N SER A 305 -6.01 9.55 -3.03
CA SER A 305 -6.16 11.00 -3.08
C SER A 305 -5.79 11.57 -4.45
N LEU A 306 -4.68 11.09 -5.05
CA LEU A 306 -4.27 11.52 -6.39
C LEU A 306 -5.29 11.15 -7.47
N LEU A 307 -5.80 9.93 -7.44
CA LEU A 307 -6.78 9.44 -8.42
C LEU A 307 -8.17 10.07 -8.23
N SER A 308 -8.46 10.53 -7.01
CA SER A 308 -9.74 11.17 -6.65
C SER A 308 -9.72 12.68 -6.82
N GLN A 309 -8.65 13.28 -7.33
CA GLN A 309 -8.59 14.71 -7.64
C GLN A 309 -9.65 15.11 -8.67
N ARG A 310 -10.20 16.32 -8.48
CA ARG A 310 -11.22 16.88 -9.35
C ARG A 310 -10.67 17.10 -10.75
N PRO A 311 -11.30 16.55 -11.81
CA PRO A 311 -10.90 16.81 -13.19
C PRO A 311 -11.21 18.25 -13.59
N VAL A 312 -10.31 18.87 -14.34
CA VAL A 312 -10.50 20.24 -14.88
C VAL A 312 -11.08 20.13 -16.28
N ARG A 313 -12.40 19.93 -16.34
CA ARG A 313 -13.12 19.75 -17.61
C ARG A 313 -13.13 21.04 -18.43
N GLY A 314 -13.00 20.92 -19.76
CA GLY A 314 -13.04 22.05 -20.70
C GLY A 314 -11.78 22.91 -20.71
N ALA A 315 -10.72 22.56 -19.97
CA ALA A 315 -9.46 23.26 -20.01
C ALA A 315 -8.74 23.01 -21.35
N ARG A 316 -8.31 24.08 -22.01
CA ARG A 316 -7.35 24.07 -23.12
C ARG A 316 -5.98 24.33 -22.57
N VAL A 317 -5.10 23.37 -22.68
CA VAL A 317 -3.88 23.29 -21.87
C VAL A 317 -2.63 23.50 -22.73
N ILE A 318 -1.69 24.31 -22.25
CA ILE A 318 -0.29 24.26 -22.67
C ILE A 318 0.48 23.51 -21.59
N ALA A 319 0.95 22.32 -21.89
CA ALA A 319 1.70 21.48 -20.95
C ALA A 319 3.20 21.64 -21.17
N LEU A 320 3.93 21.89 -20.08
CA LEU A 320 5.37 22.09 -20.06
C LEU A 320 6.04 20.94 -19.27
N ASP A 321 6.94 20.23 -19.93
CA ASP A 321 7.81 19.23 -19.29
C ASP A 321 9.24 19.81 -19.21
N PRO A 322 9.63 20.36 -18.05
CA PRO A 322 10.89 21.08 -17.89
C PRO A 322 12.12 20.19 -18.04
N GLY A 323 13.21 20.75 -18.59
CA GLY A 323 14.49 20.05 -18.67
C GLY A 323 15.64 20.98 -19.06
N TYR A 324 16.78 20.86 -18.33
CA TYR A 324 17.92 21.73 -18.58
C TYR A 324 18.64 21.44 -19.91
N ARG A 325 19.02 20.19 -20.15
CA ARG A 325 19.87 19.83 -21.29
C ARG A 325 19.11 19.78 -22.62
N THR A 326 17.91 19.22 -22.60
CA THR A 326 17.11 18.96 -23.80
C THR A 326 16.08 20.05 -24.08
N GLY A 327 15.99 21.07 -23.23
CA GLY A 327 14.97 22.10 -23.25
C GLY A 327 13.64 21.63 -22.65
N CYS A 328 12.74 22.56 -22.44
CA CYS A 328 11.38 22.32 -21.96
C CYS A 328 10.49 21.89 -23.13
N LYS A 329 9.86 20.72 -23.04
CA LYS A 329 8.93 20.22 -24.04
C LYS A 329 7.58 20.84 -23.82
N VAL A 330 6.96 21.26 -24.89
CA VAL A 330 5.64 21.92 -24.89
C VAL A 330 4.67 21.09 -25.69
N ALA A 331 3.51 20.79 -25.13
CA ALA A 331 2.37 20.20 -25.83
C ALA A 331 1.13 21.06 -25.65
N VAL A 332 0.42 21.37 -26.71
CA VAL A 332 -0.84 22.12 -26.68
C VAL A 332 -2.00 21.16 -26.88
N LEU A 333 -2.92 21.11 -25.91
CA LEU A 333 -4.05 20.19 -25.90
C LEU A 333 -5.38 20.95 -25.97
N ASP A 334 -6.32 20.40 -26.72
CA ASP A 334 -7.72 20.87 -26.68
C ASP A 334 -8.42 20.42 -25.38
N GLU A 335 -9.71 20.77 -25.26
CA GLU A 335 -10.54 20.43 -24.10
C GLU A 335 -10.82 18.94 -23.92
N TYR A 336 -10.46 18.10 -24.88
CA TYR A 336 -10.60 16.63 -24.88
C TYR A 336 -9.26 15.91 -24.74
N GLY A 337 -8.15 16.65 -24.58
CA GLY A 337 -6.80 16.09 -24.46
C GLY A 337 -6.16 15.66 -25.79
N LYS A 338 -6.73 16.10 -26.92
CA LYS A 338 -6.15 15.90 -28.26
C LYS A 338 -4.99 16.88 -28.45
N LEU A 339 -3.87 16.38 -28.97
CA LEU A 339 -2.73 17.21 -29.32
C LEU A 339 -3.08 18.13 -30.54
N LEU A 340 -2.88 19.42 -30.34
CA LEU A 340 -3.05 20.45 -31.39
C LEU A 340 -1.72 20.86 -31.97
N ASP A 341 -0.71 21.04 -31.13
CA ASP A 341 0.65 21.46 -31.53
C ASP A 341 1.67 21.08 -30.49
N TYR A 342 2.95 21.05 -30.84
CA TYR A 342 4.04 20.78 -29.90
C TYR A 342 5.34 21.45 -30.36
N THR A 343 6.22 21.77 -29.40
CA THR A 343 7.54 22.34 -29.67
C THR A 343 8.50 22.12 -28.49
N THR A 344 9.71 22.62 -28.65
CA THR A 344 10.68 22.69 -27.54
C THR A 344 11.10 24.15 -27.34
N VAL A 345 11.04 24.63 -26.09
CA VAL A 345 11.51 25.95 -25.67
C VAL A 345 12.65 25.84 -24.68
N TYR A 346 13.38 26.90 -24.45
CA TYR A 346 14.58 26.88 -23.62
C TYR A 346 14.57 27.99 -22.57
N PRO A 347 13.64 27.94 -21.59
CA PRO A 347 13.56 28.98 -20.55
C PRO A 347 14.73 28.95 -19.57
N THR A 348 15.43 27.82 -19.47
CA THR A 348 16.44 27.53 -18.45
C THR A 348 17.86 27.49 -19.03
N PRO A 349 18.93 27.63 -18.17
CA PRO A 349 20.30 27.39 -18.60
C PRO A 349 20.48 26.02 -19.28
N PRO A 350 21.42 25.86 -20.22
CA PRO A 350 22.46 26.85 -20.63
C PRO A 350 22.00 27.87 -21.68
N ARG A 351 20.83 27.70 -22.32
CA ARG A 351 20.39 28.63 -23.38
C ARG A 351 19.68 29.87 -22.86
N SER A 352 18.85 29.76 -21.82
CA SER A 352 18.12 30.84 -21.16
C SER A 352 17.38 31.79 -22.14
N ASP A 353 16.74 31.23 -23.20
CA ASP A 353 15.93 32.01 -24.14
C ASP A 353 14.52 32.29 -23.57
N VAL A 354 14.50 33.14 -22.56
CA VAL A 354 13.25 33.55 -21.89
C VAL A 354 12.31 34.27 -22.86
N ALA A 355 12.84 35.23 -23.63
CA ALA A 355 12.02 36.03 -24.55
C ALA A 355 11.43 35.19 -25.71
N GLY A 356 12.19 34.23 -26.24
CA GLY A 356 11.70 33.30 -27.25
C GLY A 356 10.64 32.37 -26.68
N THR A 357 10.84 31.87 -25.47
CA THR A 357 9.87 31.05 -24.77
C THR A 357 8.54 31.80 -24.57
N GLN A 358 8.60 33.01 -24.01
CA GLN A 358 7.38 33.83 -23.79
C GLN A 358 6.65 34.15 -25.09
N ARG A 359 7.36 34.49 -26.19
CA ARG A 359 6.73 34.72 -27.48
C ARG A 359 6.00 33.47 -28.02
N THR A 360 6.62 32.30 -27.89
CA THR A 360 6.03 31.03 -28.33
C THR A 360 4.77 30.70 -27.53
N LEU A 361 4.83 30.77 -26.21
CA LEU A 361 3.69 30.48 -25.34
C LEU A 361 2.55 31.49 -25.57
N ALA A 362 2.83 32.80 -25.68
CA ALA A 362 1.85 33.81 -26.00
C ALA A 362 1.22 33.58 -27.39
N GLY A 363 2.02 33.08 -28.35
CA GLY A 363 1.51 32.65 -29.67
C GLY A 363 0.49 31.54 -29.54
N TYR A 364 0.80 30.51 -28.77
CA TYR A 364 -0.12 29.38 -28.54
C TYR A 364 -1.40 29.79 -27.80
N VAL A 365 -1.30 30.65 -26.79
CA VAL A 365 -2.49 31.21 -26.11
C VAL A 365 -3.43 31.86 -27.08
N ARG A 366 -2.90 32.70 -28.02
CA ARG A 366 -3.72 33.41 -29.05
C ARG A 366 -4.28 32.45 -30.09
N THR A 367 -3.46 31.50 -30.56
CA THR A 367 -3.85 30.63 -31.71
C THR A 367 -4.86 29.56 -31.30
N TYR A 368 -4.62 28.94 -30.11
CA TYR A 368 -5.41 27.79 -29.67
C TYR A 368 -6.41 28.11 -28.55
N GLY A 369 -6.42 29.35 -28.05
CA GLY A 369 -7.31 29.74 -26.96
C GLY A 369 -6.98 29.03 -25.63
N ALA A 370 -5.73 28.70 -25.40
CA ALA A 370 -5.32 28.05 -24.14
C ALA A 370 -5.56 28.96 -22.94
N ASN A 371 -6.17 28.41 -21.90
CA ASN A 371 -6.54 29.15 -20.68
C ASN A 371 -5.76 28.71 -19.45
N VAL A 372 -5.02 27.59 -19.54
CA VAL A 372 -4.20 27.06 -18.45
C VAL A 372 -2.83 26.62 -18.98
N ILE A 373 -1.78 26.93 -18.21
CA ILE A 373 -0.44 26.36 -18.42
C ILE A 373 -0.18 25.35 -17.31
N VAL A 374 0.18 24.13 -17.69
CA VAL A 374 0.61 23.06 -16.78
C VAL A 374 2.13 22.96 -16.80
N ILE A 375 2.76 22.89 -15.63
CA ILE A 375 4.21 22.73 -15.48
C ILE A 375 4.47 21.46 -14.69
N GLY A 376 5.28 20.53 -15.22
CA GLY A 376 5.76 19.37 -14.48
C GLY A 376 6.62 19.77 -13.30
N ASN A 377 6.54 19.05 -12.18
CA ASN A 377 7.27 19.39 -10.95
C ASN A 377 8.72 18.87 -10.90
N GLY A 378 9.30 18.49 -12.03
CA GLY A 378 10.66 17.97 -12.14
C GLY A 378 11.75 19.03 -12.16
N THR A 379 12.91 18.59 -12.64
CA THR A 379 14.11 19.42 -12.69
C THR A 379 13.94 20.61 -13.66
N GLY A 380 14.12 21.85 -13.18
CA GLY A 380 13.91 23.06 -13.96
C GLY A 380 12.47 23.60 -13.91
N SER A 381 11.61 23.00 -13.08
CA SER A 381 10.23 23.42 -12.90
C SER A 381 10.14 24.87 -12.41
N ARG A 382 10.97 25.24 -11.45
CA ARG A 382 10.93 26.57 -10.81
C ARG A 382 11.30 27.68 -11.80
N GLU A 383 12.39 27.51 -12.50
CA GLU A 383 12.84 28.50 -13.50
C GLU A 383 11.81 28.65 -14.63
N THR A 384 11.17 27.52 -15.00
CA THR A 384 10.07 27.53 -15.98
C THR A 384 8.84 28.26 -15.43
N GLU A 385 8.51 28.05 -14.15
CA GLU A 385 7.42 28.71 -13.45
C GLU A 385 7.60 30.22 -13.40
N GLU A 386 8.81 30.72 -13.11
CA GLU A 386 9.13 32.15 -13.11
C GLU A 386 8.87 32.80 -14.48
N VAL A 387 9.30 32.13 -15.55
CA VAL A 387 9.11 32.61 -16.94
C VAL A 387 7.62 32.64 -17.31
N VAL A 388 6.83 31.65 -16.86
CA VAL A 388 5.39 31.56 -17.09
C VAL A 388 4.64 32.62 -16.29
N ALA A 389 4.98 32.81 -15.02
CA ALA A 389 4.35 33.83 -14.17
C ALA A 389 4.60 35.25 -14.72
N ASP A 390 5.82 35.53 -15.18
CA ASP A 390 6.16 36.81 -15.80
C ASP A 390 5.40 37.02 -17.15
N LEU A 391 5.20 35.97 -17.94
CA LEU A 391 4.32 36.02 -19.11
C LEU A 391 2.88 36.36 -18.72
N ILE A 392 2.31 35.68 -17.71
CA ILE A 392 0.94 35.90 -17.26
C ILE A 392 0.75 37.32 -16.75
N ALA A 393 1.70 37.85 -16.00
CA ALA A 393 1.64 39.22 -15.47
C ALA A 393 1.60 40.31 -16.57
N ARG A 394 2.09 39.99 -17.79
CA ARG A 394 2.12 40.87 -18.97
C ARG A 394 0.99 40.62 -19.97
N THR A 395 0.12 39.65 -19.69
CA THR A 395 -0.92 39.20 -20.63
C THR A 395 -2.31 39.64 -20.13
N ASP A 396 -3.10 40.31 -20.96
CA ASP A 396 -4.46 40.73 -20.62
C ASP A 396 -5.48 39.57 -20.71
N THR A 397 -5.08 38.41 -21.25
CA THR A 397 -5.94 37.23 -21.36
C THR A 397 -6.08 36.53 -20.02
N PRO A 398 -7.24 35.96 -19.65
CA PRO A 398 -7.41 35.22 -18.40
C PRO A 398 -6.66 33.89 -18.46
N LEU A 399 -5.35 33.96 -18.25
CA LEU A 399 -4.42 32.83 -18.22
C LEU A 399 -3.98 32.57 -16.79
N SER A 400 -3.89 31.28 -16.44
CA SER A 400 -3.35 30.84 -15.13
C SER A 400 -2.41 29.65 -15.33
N TYR A 401 -1.65 29.30 -14.29
CA TYR A 401 -0.83 28.08 -14.33
C TYR A 401 -1.05 27.23 -13.09
N THR A 402 -0.67 25.97 -13.20
CA THR A 402 -0.61 25.05 -12.08
C THR A 402 0.56 24.07 -12.26
N ILE A 403 1.07 23.55 -11.15
CA ILE A 403 2.12 22.55 -11.16
C ILE A 403 1.50 21.17 -11.02
N VAL A 404 1.87 20.24 -11.91
CA VAL A 404 1.37 18.87 -11.93
C VAL A 404 2.50 17.91 -11.59
N ASN A 405 2.19 16.89 -10.79
CA ASN A 405 3.15 15.84 -10.46
C ASN A 405 3.49 15.02 -11.70
N GLU A 406 4.78 14.96 -12.07
CA GLU A 406 5.27 14.23 -13.24
C GLU A 406 5.62 12.77 -12.96
N ALA A 407 5.51 12.29 -11.69
CA ALA A 407 5.87 10.92 -11.33
C ALA A 407 5.20 9.91 -12.26
N GLY A 408 6.00 8.97 -12.79
CA GLY A 408 5.55 7.97 -13.75
C GLY A 408 5.24 8.48 -15.18
N ALA A 409 5.35 9.79 -15.48
CA ALA A 409 5.15 10.29 -16.85
C ALA A 409 6.17 9.70 -17.83
N SER A 410 7.42 9.54 -17.39
CA SER A 410 8.46 8.86 -18.16
C SER A 410 8.19 7.37 -18.38
N VAL A 411 7.55 6.71 -17.41
CA VAL A 411 7.13 5.29 -17.55
C VAL A 411 6.04 5.16 -18.62
N TYR A 412 5.03 6.05 -18.60
CA TYR A 412 4.03 6.09 -19.63
C TYR A 412 4.66 6.38 -21.01
N SER A 413 5.40 7.48 -21.14
CA SER A 413 5.91 7.96 -22.43
C SER A 413 6.83 6.95 -23.14
N ALA A 414 7.55 6.13 -22.38
CA ALA A 414 8.41 5.04 -22.89
C ALA A 414 7.66 3.71 -23.06
N SER A 415 6.40 3.61 -22.66
CA SER A 415 5.64 2.36 -22.72
C SER A 415 5.22 1.98 -24.14
N GLN A 416 4.94 0.69 -24.33
CA GLN A 416 4.35 0.20 -25.56
C GLN A 416 2.99 0.85 -25.82
N LEU A 417 2.17 1.05 -24.78
CA LEU A 417 0.87 1.71 -24.88
C LEU A 417 0.99 3.11 -25.47
N ALA A 418 1.92 3.93 -24.96
CA ALA A 418 2.13 5.28 -25.50
C ALA A 418 2.64 5.28 -26.94
N SER A 419 3.40 4.25 -27.33
CA SER A 419 3.87 4.08 -28.71
C SER A 419 2.74 3.64 -29.65
N GLU A 420 1.79 2.85 -29.15
CA GLU A 420 0.58 2.47 -29.89
C GLU A 420 -0.41 3.65 -30.01
N GLU A 421 -0.58 4.44 -28.93
CA GLU A 421 -1.44 5.64 -28.94
C GLU A 421 -0.90 6.76 -29.86
N TYR A 422 0.43 6.95 -29.90
CA TYR A 422 1.11 8.05 -30.60
C TYR A 422 2.40 7.57 -31.27
N PRO A 423 2.30 6.78 -32.37
CA PRO A 423 3.47 6.20 -33.03
C PRO A 423 4.42 7.26 -33.62
N ASP A 424 3.86 8.40 -34.06
CA ASP A 424 4.62 9.45 -34.76
C ASP A 424 5.25 10.48 -33.81
N LEU A 425 5.01 10.39 -32.49
CA LEU A 425 5.56 11.32 -31.51
C LEU A 425 6.76 10.73 -30.78
N ASP A 426 7.73 11.58 -30.45
CA ASP A 426 8.85 11.20 -29.60
C ASP A 426 8.42 11.03 -28.13
N VAL A 427 9.26 10.30 -27.37
CA VAL A 427 9.03 9.96 -25.96
C VAL A 427 8.79 11.22 -25.10
N THR A 428 9.53 12.29 -25.37
CA THR A 428 9.47 13.51 -24.56
C THR A 428 8.20 14.31 -24.81
N THR A 429 7.72 14.36 -26.05
CA THR A 429 6.42 14.98 -26.41
C THR A 429 5.25 14.22 -25.79
N ARG A 430 5.30 12.86 -25.79
CA ARG A 430 4.31 12.03 -25.09
C ARG A 430 4.28 12.32 -23.59
N GLY A 431 5.45 12.58 -22.97
CA GLY A 431 5.56 12.99 -21.57
C GLY A 431 4.84 14.31 -21.30
N ALA A 432 5.10 15.34 -22.08
CA ALA A 432 4.43 16.64 -21.94
C ALA A 432 2.91 16.53 -22.12
N MET A 433 2.44 15.74 -23.11
CA MET A 433 1.01 15.47 -23.30
C MET A 433 0.37 14.83 -22.06
N SER A 434 1.05 13.84 -21.47
CA SER A 434 0.57 13.17 -20.26
C SER A 434 0.38 14.15 -19.10
N LEU A 435 1.28 15.12 -18.92
CA LEU A 435 1.15 16.14 -17.87
C LEU A 435 -0.11 17.00 -18.08
N GLY A 436 -0.39 17.42 -19.31
CA GLY A 436 -1.61 18.18 -19.60
C GLY A 436 -2.88 17.39 -19.35
N ARG A 437 -2.90 16.11 -19.74
CA ARG A 437 -4.04 15.21 -19.52
C ARG A 437 -4.26 14.89 -18.06
N ARG A 438 -3.22 14.82 -17.24
CA ARG A 438 -3.34 14.66 -15.78
C ARG A 438 -4.10 15.79 -15.12
N LEU A 439 -4.01 17.03 -15.64
CA LEU A 439 -4.85 18.12 -15.18
C LEU A 439 -6.30 17.92 -15.62
N GLN A 440 -6.52 17.55 -16.89
CA GLN A 440 -7.86 17.40 -17.43
C GLN A 440 -8.64 16.26 -16.78
N ASP A 441 -8.03 15.07 -16.64
CA ASP A 441 -8.57 13.93 -15.89
C ASP A 441 -7.43 13.07 -15.30
N PRO A 442 -7.07 13.26 -14.02
CA PRO A 442 -6.01 12.50 -13.37
C PRO A 442 -6.23 10.99 -13.40
N LEU A 443 -7.47 10.54 -13.15
CA LEU A 443 -7.80 9.11 -13.14
C LEU A 443 -7.59 8.48 -14.51
N ALA A 444 -8.15 9.07 -15.55
CA ALA A 444 -8.08 8.53 -16.91
C ALA A 444 -6.64 8.42 -17.44
N GLU A 445 -5.75 9.30 -17.00
CA GLU A 445 -4.36 9.28 -17.43
C GLU A 445 -3.48 8.38 -16.54
N LEU A 446 -3.63 8.45 -15.21
CA LEU A 446 -2.79 7.70 -14.26
C LEU A 446 -3.00 6.17 -14.31
N VAL A 447 -4.18 5.71 -14.72
CA VAL A 447 -4.43 4.25 -14.90
C VAL A 447 -3.67 3.64 -16.07
N LYS A 448 -3.00 4.45 -16.92
CA LYS A 448 -2.17 4.00 -18.04
C LYS A 448 -0.80 3.50 -17.59
N ILE A 449 -0.41 3.80 -16.36
CA ILE A 449 0.88 3.38 -15.77
C ILE A 449 0.65 2.39 -14.63
N PRO A 450 1.62 1.49 -14.37
CA PRO A 450 1.56 0.63 -13.20
C PRO A 450 1.45 1.47 -11.92
N PRO A 451 0.51 1.17 -11.01
CA PRO A 451 0.26 1.99 -9.81
C PRO A 451 1.51 2.24 -8.95
N GLN A 452 2.41 1.27 -8.87
CA GLN A 452 3.69 1.40 -8.16
C GLN A 452 4.66 2.39 -8.81
N SER A 453 4.41 2.85 -10.03
CA SER A 453 5.22 3.86 -10.74
C SER A 453 4.74 5.29 -10.51
N ILE A 454 3.65 5.50 -9.79
CA ILE A 454 3.10 6.83 -9.51
C ILE A 454 3.99 7.64 -8.54
N GLY A 455 4.88 7.00 -7.79
CA GLY A 455 5.89 7.68 -6.98
C GLY A 455 5.35 8.44 -5.76
N VAL A 456 4.31 7.92 -5.12
CA VAL A 456 3.59 8.60 -4.01
C VAL A 456 4.18 8.37 -2.62
N GLY A 457 5.37 7.79 -2.50
CA GLY A 457 5.94 7.50 -1.18
C GLY A 457 7.45 7.40 -1.10
N GLN A 458 7.97 7.77 0.06
CA GLN A 458 9.37 7.58 0.42
C GLN A 458 9.65 6.09 0.67
N TYR A 459 10.84 5.59 0.34
CA TYR A 459 11.24 4.17 0.44
C TYR A 459 10.41 3.17 -0.40
N GLN A 460 9.60 3.62 -1.33
CA GLN A 460 8.70 2.79 -2.14
C GLN A 460 9.41 1.61 -2.81
N HIS A 461 10.63 1.82 -3.32
CA HIS A 461 11.44 0.78 -3.97
C HIS A 461 12.11 -0.21 -3.02
N ASP A 462 12.06 0.04 -1.71
CA ASP A 462 12.61 -0.86 -0.68
C ASP A 462 11.57 -1.79 -0.06
N LEU A 463 10.30 -1.61 -0.44
CA LEU A 463 9.19 -2.41 0.05
C LEU A 463 9.05 -3.74 -0.70
N ASN A 464 8.24 -4.64 -0.15
CA ASN A 464 7.79 -5.83 -0.87
C ASN A 464 6.92 -5.40 -2.06
N GLN A 465 7.48 -5.49 -3.27
CA GLN A 465 6.84 -4.99 -4.50
C GLN A 465 5.53 -5.72 -4.81
N ALA A 466 5.42 -7.00 -4.53
CA ALA A 466 4.19 -7.76 -4.76
C ALA A 466 3.05 -7.33 -3.81
N ALA A 467 3.37 -7.04 -2.54
CA ALA A 467 2.39 -6.51 -1.58
C ALA A 467 1.98 -5.08 -1.95
N LEU A 468 2.93 -4.23 -2.34
CA LEU A 468 2.68 -2.88 -2.80
C LEU A 468 1.78 -2.87 -4.04
N GLU A 469 2.09 -3.67 -5.05
CA GLU A 469 1.31 -3.78 -6.29
C GLU A 469 -0.13 -4.19 -6.00
N ARG A 470 -0.35 -5.23 -5.18
CA ARG A 470 -1.70 -5.66 -4.81
C ARG A 470 -2.49 -4.55 -4.12
N ALA A 471 -1.88 -3.89 -3.15
CA ALA A 471 -2.55 -2.83 -2.40
C ALA A 471 -2.92 -1.65 -3.32
N LEU A 472 -1.98 -1.17 -4.14
CA LEU A 472 -2.22 -0.04 -5.04
C LEU A 472 -3.18 -0.38 -6.18
N THR A 473 -3.12 -1.59 -6.74
CA THR A 473 -4.10 -2.07 -7.73
C THR A 473 -5.51 -2.05 -7.12
N GLY A 474 -5.65 -2.53 -5.89
CA GLY A 474 -6.92 -2.47 -5.17
C GLY A 474 -7.47 -1.06 -5.00
N VAL A 475 -6.60 -0.09 -4.73
CA VAL A 475 -7.00 1.34 -4.67
C VAL A 475 -7.49 1.85 -6.02
N VAL A 476 -6.76 1.56 -7.11
CA VAL A 476 -7.18 1.98 -8.47
C VAL A 476 -8.54 1.38 -8.80
N GLU A 477 -8.74 0.08 -8.57
CA GLU A 477 -10.03 -0.58 -8.78
C GLU A 477 -11.15 0.09 -7.98
N ASN A 478 -10.92 0.40 -6.69
CA ASN A 478 -11.92 1.04 -5.86
C ASN A 478 -12.30 2.43 -6.39
N VAL A 479 -11.32 3.26 -6.76
CA VAL A 479 -11.59 4.60 -7.29
C VAL A 479 -12.32 4.52 -8.62
N VAL A 480 -11.86 3.66 -9.56
CA VAL A 480 -12.49 3.48 -10.87
C VAL A 480 -13.94 3.04 -10.75
N ASN A 481 -14.23 2.06 -9.90
CA ASN A 481 -15.59 1.54 -9.71
C ASN A 481 -16.48 2.52 -8.93
N ARG A 482 -15.91 3.32 -8.02
CA ARG A 482 -16.63 4.38 -7.30
C ARG A 482 -17.03 5.53 -8.24
N VAL A 483 -16.11 5.95 -9.12
CA VAL A 483 -16.35 7.00 -10.12
C VAL A 483 -17.32 6.52 -11.19
N GLY A 484 -17.19 5.25 -11.60
CA GLY A 484 -17.89 4.69 -12.76
C GLY A 484 -17.23 5.09 -14.07
N VAL A 485 -17.43 4.31 -15.11
CA VAL A 485 -16.70 4.42 -16.37
C VAL A 485 -17.67 4.54 -17.54
N ASP A 486 -17.50 5.55 -18.38
CA ASP A 486 -18.25 5.65 -19.63
C ASP A 486 -17.75 4.62 -20.66
N LEU A 487 -18.66 3.76 -21.10
CA LEU A 487 -18.34 2.62 -21.96
C LEU A 487 -17.87 3.04 -23.35
N ASN A 488 -18.31 4.20 -23.82
CA ASN A 488 -18.04 4.69 -25.16
C ASN A 488 -16.75 5.52 -25.29
N THR A 489 -16.27 6.09 -24.16
CA THR A 489 -15.09 6.97 -24.18
C THR A 489 -13.87 6.38 -23.50
N ALA A 490 -14.07 5.42 -22.59
CA ALA A 490 -13.00 4.85 -21.79
C ALA A 490 -11.93 4.13 -22.61
N SER A 491 -10.67 4.29 -22.19
CA SER A 491 -9.55 3.51 -22.71
C SER A 491 -9.57 2.05 -22.23
N ALA A 492 -8.90 1.16 -22.94
CA ALA A 492 -8.73 -0.23 -22.50
C ALA A 492 -8.04 -0.31 -21.12
N SER A 493 -7.12 0.61 -20.83
CA SER A 493 -6.44 0.70 -19.53
C SER A 493 -7.42 1.00 -18.40
N LEU A 494 -8.31 1.98 -18.59
CA LEU A 494 -9.33 2.33 -17.59
C LEU A 494 -10.36 1.21 -17.41
N LEU A 495 -10.83 0.61 -18.51
CA LEU A 495 -11.75 -0.52 -18.50
C LEU A 495 -11.17 -1.75 -17.76
N GLY A 496 -9.86 -1.96 -17.84
CA GLY A 496 -9.18 -3.08 -17.18
C GLY A 496 -9.23 -3.04 -15.64
N TYR A 497 -9.57 -1.89 -15.04
CA TYR A 497 -9.78 -1.76 -13.59
C TYR A 497 -11.28 -1.82 -13.19
N VAL A 498 -12.17 -1.94 -14.16
CA VAL A 498 -13.59 -2.14 -13.82
C VAL A 498 -13.79 -3.57 -13.31
N SER A 499 -14.55 -3.68 -12.24
CA SER A 499 -14.92 -4.95 -11.59
C SER A 499 -15.30 -6.01 -12.62
N GLY A 500 -14.66 -7.16 -12.58
CA GLY A 500 -14.94 -8.30 -13.48
C GLY A 500 -14.42 -8.18 -14.90
N ILE A 501 -13.70 -7.12 -15.26
CA ILE A 501 -13.11 -6.93 -16.60
C ILE A 501 -11.62 -7.24 -16.57
N SER A 502 -11.21 -8.27 -17.27
CA SER A 502 -9.79 -8.57 -17.49
C SER A 502 -9.21 -7.74 -18.65
N ALA A 503 -7.88 -7.56 -18.69
CA ALA A 503 -7.22 -6.82 -19.76
C ALA A 503 -7.57 -7.28 -21.20
N PRO A 504 -7.70 -8.59 -21.50
CA PRO A 504 -8.18 -9.05 -22.81
C PRO A 504 -9.64 -8.63 -23.09
N VAL A 505 -10.51 -8.65 -22.07
CA VAL A 505 -11.92 -8.23 -22.21
C VAL A 505 -12.00 -6.73 -22.45
N ALA A 506 -11.18 -5.92 -21.73
CA ALA A 506 -11.11 -4.48 -21.95
C ALA A 506 -10.75 -4.12 -23.41
N LYS A 507 -9.74 -4.79 -23.97
CA LYS A 507 -9.38 -4.65 -25.40
C LYS A 507 -10.51 -5.05 -26.32
N ASN A 508 -11.21 -6.15 -26.02
CA ASN A 508 -12.36 -6.59 -26.83
C ASN A 508 -13.55 -5.62 -26.77
N ILE A 509 -13.77 -4.94 -25.65
CA ILE A 509 -14.81 -3.89 -25.54
C ILE A 509 -14.48 -2.73 -26.48
N VAL A 510 -13.22 -2.27 -26.48
CA VAL A 510 -12.77 -1.19 -27.37
C VAL A 510 -12.92 -1.62 -28.84
N ALA A 511 -12.41 -2.79 -29.21
CA ALA A 511 -12.53 -3.32 -30.57
C ALA A 511 -13.99 -3.46 -31.01
N TYR A 512 -14.87 -3.95 -30.13
CA TYR A 512 -16.30 -4.09 -30.41
C TYR A 512 -16.95 -2.74 -30.75
N ARG A 513 -16.67 -1.67 -30.00
CA ARG A 513 -17.24 -0.34 -30.29
C ARG A 513 -16.66 0.29 -31.57
N GLU A 514 -15.40 0.00 -31.91
CA GLU A 514 -14.78 0.45 -33.16
C GLU A 514 -15.40 -0.23 -34.36
N GLU A 515 -15.74 -1.51 -34.26
CA GLU A 515 -16.35 -2.30 -35.36
C GLU A 515 -17.85 -2.07 -35.48
N HIS A 516 -18.59 -1.96 -34.36
CA HIS A 516 -20.07 -1.93 -34.36
C HIS A 516 -20.66 -0.57 -34.01
N GLY A 517 -19.83 0.44 -33.76
CA GLY A 517 -20.25 1.76 -33.28
C GLY A 517 -20.48 1.81 -31.77
N ALA A 518 -20.88 2.96 -31.27
CA ALA A 518 -21.09 3.21 -29.87
C ALA A 518 -22.12 2.25 -29.22
N PHE A 519 -21.85 1.82 -28.02
CA PHE A 519 -22.83 1.08 -27.21
C PHE A 519 -24.05 1.96 -26.91
N THR A 520 -25.24 1.45 -27.16
CA THR A 520 -26.52 2.13 -26.88
C THR A 520 -27.32 1.44 -25.76
N ASP A 521 -26.89 0.26 -25.32
CA ASP A 521 -27.55 -0.55 -24.27
C ASP A 521 -26.51 -1.44 -23.61
N ARG A 522 -26.50 -1.49 -22.27
CA ARG A 522 -25.60 -2.37 -21.48
C ARG A 522 -25.69 -3.84 -21.87
N ARG A 523 -26.83 -4.31 -22.35
CA ARG A 523 -27.01 -5.70 -22.80
C ARG A 523 -26.11 -6.06 -23.98
N GLN A 524 -25.64 -5.10 -24.75
CA GLN A 524 -24.68 -5.32 -25.83
C GLN A 524 -23.34 -5.85 -25.35
N LEU A 525 -22.95 -5.59 -24.09
CA LEU A 525 -21.76 -6.18 -23.46
C LEU A 525 -21.76 -7.71 -23.53
N LYS A 526 -22.92 -8.37 -23.46
CA LYS A 526 -23.04 -9.84 -23.60
C LYS A 526 -22.60 -10.38 -24.98
N LYS A 527 -22.42 -9.51 -25.96
CA LYS A 527 -21.93 -9.84 -27.30
C LYS A 527 -20.41 -9.68 -27.42
N VAL A 528 -19.77 -9.03 -26.44
CA VAL A 528 -18.32 -8.81 -26.43
C VAL A 528 -17.59 -10.15 -26.20
N PRO A 529 -16.62 -10.52 -27.07
CA PRO A 529 -15.88 -11.77 -26.92
C PRO A 529 -15.20 -11.88 -25.55
N LYS A 530 -15.26 -13.07 -24.94
CA LYS A 530 -14.71 -13.42 -23.61
C LYS A 530 -15.37 -12.73 -22.41
N LEU A 531 -16.41 -11.92 -22.60
CA LEU A 531 -17.18 -11.35 -21.51
C LEU A 531 -18.32 -12.31 -21.16
N GLY A 532 -18.10 -13.20 -20.20
CA GLY A 532 -19.07 -14.21 -19.76
C GLY A 532 -20.13 -13.62 -18.81
N ALA A 533 -21.13 -14.44 -18.46
CA ALA A 533 -22.25 -14.04 -17.61
C ALA A 533 -21.80 -13.49 -16.24
N LYS A 534 -20.81 -14.11 -15.58
CA LYS A 534 -20.28 -13.66 -14.29
C LYS A 534 -19.55 -12.33 -14.42
N ALA A 535 -18.75 -12.13 -15.47
CA ALA A 535 -18.08 -10.87 -15.75
C ALA A 535 -19.10 -9.75 -16.00
N TYR A 536 -20.15 -10.02 -16.79
CA TYR A 536 -21.25 -9.09 -17.00
C TYR A 536 -21.92 -8.68 -15.68
N LEU A 537 -22.25 -9.64 -14.82
CA LEU A 537 -22.83 -9.39 -13.51
C LEU A 537 -21.93 -8.45 -12.68
N ASN A 538 -20.63 -8.72 -12.64
CA ASN A 538 -19.70 -7.92 -11.85
C ASN A 538 -19.46 -6.50 -12.42
N CYS A 539 -19.52 -6.30 -13.75
CA CYS A 539 -19.14 -5.02 -14.38
C CYS A 539 -20.29 -4.10 -14.72
N ALA A 540 -21.48 -4.64 -15.00
CA ALA A 540 -22.56 -3.87 -15.66
C ALA A 540 -23.01 -2.60 -14.92
N GLY A 541 -23.00 -2.62 -13.59
CA GLY A 541 -23.39 -1.47 -12.78
C GLY A 541 -22.35 -0.34 -12.76
N PHE A 542 -21.08 -0.65 -13.06
CA PHE A 542 -19.99 0.31 -13.06
C PHE A 542 -19.72 0.95 -14.44
N LEU A 543 -20.31 0.38 -15.49
CA LEU A 543 -20.19 0.88 -16.85
C LEU A 543 -21.43 1.73 -17.21
N ARG A 544 -21.21 2.95 -17.65
CA ARG A 544 -22.27 3.90 -17.98
C ARG A 544 -22.35 4.11 -19.49
N ILE A 545 -23.55 4.43 -19.99
CA ILE A 545 -23.79 4.79 -21.38
C ILE A 545 -24.61 6.08 -21.38
N ALA A 546 -23.96 7.20 -21.64
CA ALA A 546 -24.64 8.47 -21.81
C ALA A 546 -25.46 8.49 -23.13
N GLY A 547 -26.72 8.92 -23.09
CA GLY A 547 -27.58 8.99 -24.28
C GLY A 547 -27.97 7.63 -24.87
N GLY A 548 -27.87 6.54 -24.09
CA GLY A 548 -28.32 5.21 -24.50
C GLY A 548 -29.84 5.08 -24.62
N LYS A 549 -30.29 3.93 -25.16
CA LYS A 549 -31.74 3.62 -25.35
C LYS A 549 -32.49 3.52 -24.01
N ASN A 550 -31.81 3.04 -22.96
CA ASN A 550 -32.36 2.98 -21.61
C ASN A 550 -31.71 4.09 -20.77
N PRO A 551 -32.46 5.10 -20.29
CA PRO A 551 -31.90 6.16 -19.45
C PRO A 551 -31.22 5.67 -18.18
N LEU A 552 -31.61 4.50 -17.62
CA LEU A 552 -30.97 3.88 -16.47
C LEU A 552 -29.54 3.41 -16.78
N ASP A 553 -29.17 3.21 -18.05
CA ASP A 553 -27.81 2.85 -18.43
C ASP A 553 -26.80 4.01 -18.22
N ALA A 554 -27.28 5.26 -18.08
CA ALA A 554 -26.44 6.40 -17.69
C ALA A 554 -26.16 6.49 -16.18
N THR A 555 -26.82 5.64 -15.37
CA THR A 555 -26.74 5.65 -13.90
C THR A 555 -25.81 4.56 -13.37
N SER A 556 -25.49 4.57 -12.08
CA SER A 556 -24.80 3.46 -11.40
C SER A 556 -25.77 2.36 -10.91
N VAL A 557 -27.05 2.43 -11.23
CA VAL A 557 -28.03 1.39 -10.88
C VAL A 557 -27.67 0.11 -11.64
N HIS A 558 -27.57 -1.00 -10.88
CA HIS A 558 -27.29 -2.30 -11.48
C HIS A 558 -28.48 -2.82 -12.29
N PRO A 559 -28.28 -3.49 -13.44
CA PRO A 559 -29.39 -4.02 -14.25
C PRO A 559 -30.38 -4.93 -13.51
N GLU A 560 -29.93 -5.66 -12.47
CA GLU A 560 -30.82 -6.46 -11.60
C GLU A 560 -31.84 -5.60 -10.85
N SER A 561 -31.51 -4.33 -10.58
CA SER A 561 -32.35 -3.39 -9.83
C SER A 561 -33.19 -2.48 -10.73
N TYR A 562 -33.14 -2.63 -12.07
CA TYR A 562 -33.93 -1.81 -13.00
C TYR A 562 -35.45 -1.89 -12.74
N PRO A 563 -36.03 -3.06 -12.41
CA PRO A 563 -37.45 -3.11 -12.07
C PRO A 563 -37.81 -2.20 -10.87
N ALA A 564 -36.96 -2.23 -9.82
CA ALA A 564 -37.18 -1.37 -8.64
C ALA A 564 -37.00 0.12 -8.98
N ALA A 565 -35.96 0.48 -9.73
CA ALA A 565 -35.72 1.86 -10.17
C ALA A 565 -36.84 2.41 -11.04
N SER A 566 -37.35 1.61 -11.97
CA SER A 566 -38.48 1.97 -12.82
C SER A 566 -39.77 2.19 -12.02
N GLU A 567 -40.01 1.36 -11.02
CA GLU A 567 -41.18 1.50 -10.13
C GLU A 567 -41.05 2.74 -9.22
N VAL A 568 -39.83 3.07 -8.77
CA VAL A 568 -39.55 4.32 -8.05
C VAL A 568 -39.91 5.54 -8.91
N LEU A 569 -39.47 5.60 -10.17
CA LEU A 569 -39.79 6.68 -11.10
C LEU A 569 -41.30 6.78 -11.34
N ARG A 570 -41.98 5.66 -11.57
CA ARG A 570 -43.42 5.58 -11.75
C ARG A 570 -44.20 6.15 -10.56
N ARG A 571 -43.81 5.76 -9.34
CA ARG A 571 -44.47 6.25 -8.10
C ARG A 571 -44.17 7.74 -7.86
N ALA A 572 -43.02 8.21 -8.26
CA ALA A 572 -42.69 9.63 -8.19
C ALA A 572 -43.36 10.46 -9.29
N GLY A 573 -44.09 9.82 -10.21
CA GLY A 573 -44.75 10.49 -11.36
C GLY A 573 -43.76 11.09 -12.35
N VAL A 574 -42.64 10.39 -12.59
CA VAL A 574 -41.52 10.88 -13.40
C VAL A 574 -41.26 9.92 -14.56
N GLU A 575 -41.17 10.46 -15.77
CA GLU A 575 -40.75 9.69 -16.94
C GLU A 575 -39.26 9.44 -16.94
N PRO A 576 -38.79 8.25 -17.38
CA PRO A 576 -37.35 7.87 -17.35
C PRO A 576 -36.43 8.87 -18.09
N GLU A 577 -36.95 9.59 -19.11
CA GLU A 577 -36.21 10.58 -19.87
C GLU A 577 -35.78 11.81 -19.04
N ALA A 578 -36.34 12.00 -17.85
CA ALA A 578 -35.91 13.04 -16.92
C ALA A 578 -34.45 12.80 -16.47
N LEU A 579 -34.00 11.54 -16.42
CA LEU A 579 -32.64 11.17 -16.08
C LEU A 579 -31.61 11.73 -17.08
N THR A 580 -31.96 11.85 -18.33
CA THR A 580 -31.08 12.42 -19.39
C THR A 580 -30.98 13.95 -19.33
N ARG A 581 -31.84 14.60 -18.54
CA ARG A 581 -31.87 16.05 -18.32
C ARG A 581 -31.27 16.50 -17.00
N GLY A 582 -30.50 15.64 -16.33
CA GLY A 582 -29.83 15.95 -15.08
C GLY A 582 -30.47 15.37 -13.82
N GLY A 583 -31.44 14.45 -13.98
CA GLY A 583 -32.05 13.73 -12.86
C GLY A 583 -33.33 14.34 -12.31
N VAL A 584 -33.79 13.85 -11.18
CA VAL A 584 -35.07 14.20 -10.55
C VAL A 584 -34.81 14.78 -9.15
N PRO A 585 -34.63 16.08 -9.00
CA PRO A 585 -34.39 16.68 -7.69
C PRO A 585 -35.52 16.35 -6.69
N ASP A 586 -35.16 16.11 -5.44
CA ASP A 586 -36.10 15.84 -4.33
C ASP A 586 -37.02 14.61 -4.54
N ILE A 587 -36.60 13.62 -5.34
CA ILE A 587 -37.40 12.41 -5.58
C ILE A 587 -37.71 11.69 -4.25
N ALA A 588 -36.76 11.68 -3.30
CA ALA A 588 -36.95 11.10 -1.96
C ALA A 588 -38.17 11.70 -1.22
N LYS A 589 -38.38 13.02 -1.34
CA LYS A 589 -39.52 13.69 -0.71
C LYS A 589 -40.86 13.28 -1.32
N ARG A 590 -40.89 12.93 -2.60
CA ARG A 590 -42.08 12.46 -3.30
C ARG A 590 -42.49 11.03 -2.94
N LEU A 591 -41.50 10.22 -2.54
CA LEU A 591 -41.71 8.80 -2.24
C LEU A 591 -42.19 8.51 -0.79
N GLY A 592 -42.01 9.48 0.10
CA GLY A 592 -42.35 9.29 1.53
C GLY A 592 -41.38 8.37 2.25
N ASP A 593 -41.89 7.36 2.98
CA ASP A 593 -41.04 6.44 3.74
C ASP A 593 -40.34 5.43 2.83
N VAL A 594 -39.03 5.66 2.65
CA VAL A 594 -38.14 4.80 1.84
C VAL A 594 -38.03 3.38 2.43
N GLY A 595 -38.16 3.21 3.76
CA GLY A 595 -38.10 1.91 4.40
C GLY A 595 -39.31 1.05 4.06
N ALA A 596 -40.52 1.62 4.15
CA ALA A 596 -41.76 0.95 3.76
C ALA A 596 -41.77 0.62 2.25
N LEU A 597 -41.28 1.55 1.43
CA LEU A 597 -41.17 1.35 -0.02
C LEU A 597 -40.21 0.22 -0.37
N ALA A 598 -39.09 0.10 0.35
CA ALA A 598 -38.13 -0.97 0.14
C ALA A 598 -38.72 -2.36 0.37
N ALA A 599 -39.47 -2.50 1.46
CA ALA A 599 -40.19 -3.74 1.77
C ALA A 599 -41.22 -4.11 0.70
N ASP A 600 -41.98 -3.13 0.18
CA ASP A 600 -42.96 -3.32 -0.87
C ASP A 600 -42.34 -3.73 -2.22
N LEU A 601 -41.16 -3.19 -2.53
CA LEU A 601 -40.40 -3.52 -3.75
C LEU A 601 -39.57 -4.80 -3.63
N GLY A 602 -39.50 -5.41 -2.44
CA GLY A 602 -38.69 -6.60 -2.20
C GLY A 602 -37.19 -6.35 -2.36
N VAL A 603 -36.74 -5.11 -2.13
CA VAL A 603 -35.33 -4.71 -2.15
C VAL A 603 -34.89 -4.22 -0.77
N GLY A 604 -33.60 -4.30 -0.46
CA GLY A 604 -33.10 -3.77 0.82
C GLY A 604 -33.18 -2.25 0.90
N ALA A 605 -33.39 -1.71 2.09
CA ALA A 605 -33.42 -0.28 2.30
C ALA A 605 -32.12 0.45 1.91
N PRO A 606 -30.89 -0.12 2.11
CA PRO A 606 -29.66 0.47 1.57
C PRO A 606 -29.64 0.58 0.06
N THR A 607 -30.00 -0.50 -0.64
CA THR A 607 -30.07 -0.51 -2.12
C THR A 607 -31.10 0.51 -2.64
N LEU A 608 -32.26 0.62 -2.01
CA LEU A 608 -33.25 1.60 -2.43
C LEU A 608 -32.78 3.04 -2.23
N ARG A 609 -32.08 3.34 -1.12
CA ARG A 609 -31.48 4.66 -0.90
C ARG A 609 -30.44 4.99 -1.97
N ASP A 610 -29.59 4.02 -2.34
CA ASP A 610 -28.59 4.19 -3.40
C ASP A 610 -29.29 4.46 -4.76
N ILE A 611 -30.37 3.72 -5.08
CA ILE A 611 -31.17 3.94 -6.28
C ILE A 611 -31.77 5.36 -6.29
N VAL A 612 -32.39 5.78 -5.20
CA VAL A 612 -33.01 7.11 -5.08
C VAL A 612 -31.97 8.22 -5.26
N ALA A 613 -30.82 8.12 -4.57
CA ALA A 613 -29.74 9.07 -4.70
C ALA A 613 -29.20 9.17 -6.13
N GLU A 614 -29.08 8.03 -6.82
CA GLU A 614 -28.62 7.98 -8.20
C GLU A 614 -29.66 8.55 -9.19
N LEU A 615 -30.95 8.39 -8.93
CA LEU A 615 -32.01 8.99 -9.74
C LEU A 615 -32.15 10.49 -9.52
N GLU A 616 -31.77 11.01 -8.33
CA GLU A 616 -31.72 12.45 -8.07
C GLU A 616 -30.61 13.13 -8.87
N LYS A 617 -29.46 12.50 -8.99
CA LYS A 617 -28.26 13.03 -9.68
C LYS A 617 -27.60 11.91 -10.49
N PRO A 618 -28.14 11.54 -11.65
CA PRO A 618 -27.64 10.45 -12.47
C PRO A 618 -26.20 10.70 -12.92
N GLY A 619 -25.35 9.70 -12.77
CA GLY A 619 -24.00 9.76 -13.28
C GLY A 619 -23.10 10.80 -12.62
N ARG A 620 -23.45 11.27 -11.41
CA ARG A 620 -22.59 12.19 -10.65
C ARG A 620 -21.19 11.61 -10.50
N ASP A 621 -20.20 12.45 -10.77
CA ASP A 621 -18.81 12.12 -10.48
C ASP A 621 -18.51 12.49 -9.03
N PRO A 622 -18.18 11.53 -8.14
CA PRO A 622 -17.86 11.83 -6.74
C PRO A 622 -16.65 12.75 -6.58
N ARG A 623 -15.80 12.87 -7.59
CA ARG A 623 -14.65 13.78 -7.59
C ARG A 623 -15.04 15.25 -7.71
N ASP A 624 -16.27 15.55 -8.09
CA ASP A 624 -16.75 16.95 -8.14
C ASP A 624 -16.87 17.58 -6.75
N ASP A 625 -16.90 16.76 -5.68
CA ASP A 625 -16.86 17.21 -4.29
C ASP A 625 -15.44 17.45 -3.76
N ALA A 626 -14.40 17.02 -4.48
CA ALA A 626 -13.01 17.25 -4.10
C ALA A 626 -12.64 18.74 -4.24
N PRO A 627 -11.62 19.21 -3.48
CA PRO A 627 -11.14 20.57 -3.58
C PRO A 627 -10.81 20.96 -5.02
N GLU A 628 -11.08 22.21 -5.37
CA GLU A 628 -10.72 22.76 -6.69
C GLU A 628 -9.20 22.84 -6.82
N VAL A 629 -8.72 22.61 -8.05
CA VAL A 629 -7.30 22.79 -8.38
C VAL A 629 -6.92 24.24 -8.15
N VAL A 630 -5.83 24.46 -7.40
CA VAL A 630 -5.32 25.81 -7.16
C VAL A 630 -4.56 26.30 -8.38
N PHE A 631 -5.03 27.40 -8.96
CA PHE A 631 -4.37 28.07 -10.05
C PHE A 631 -3.62 29.30 -9.54
N SER A 632 -2.35 29.41 -9.92
CA SER A 632 -1.47 30.51 -9.55
C SER A 632 -1.32 31.53 -10.68
N ARG A 633 -0.99 32.77 -10.32
CA ARG A 633 -0.67 33.85 -11.26
C ARG A 633 0.67 34.54 -10.94
N SER A 634 1.26 34.26 -9.78
CA SER A 634 2.52 34.85 -9.34
C SER A 634 3.33 33.84 -8.51
N VAL A 635 4.63 34.00 -8.48
CA VAL A 635 5.59 33.18 -7.70
C VAL A 635 5.98 33.94 -6.44
N ARG A 636 6.27 33.21 -5.35
CA ARG A 636 6.88 33.74 -4.13
C ARG A 636 8.36 33.34 -4.04
N ASP A 637 9.19 34.25 -3.53
CA ASP A 637 10.59 33.93 -3.29
C ASP A 637 10.76 33.23 -1.92
N PHE A 638 11.72 32.31 -1.83
CA PHE A 638 12.12 31.66 -0.59
C PHE A 638 12.62 32.68 0.44
N ASP A 639 13.30 33.73 -0.04
CA ASP A 639 13.88 34.78 0.79
C ASP A 639 12.81 35.71 1.41
N ASP A 640 11.62 35.72 0.86
CA ASP A 640 10.47 36.50 1.38
C ASP A 640 9.76 35.81 2.55
N LEU A 641 10.15 34.57 2.88
CA LEU A 641 9.49 33.82 3.95
C LEU A 641 9.98 34.25 5.32
N GLU A 642 9.02 34.68 6.16
CA GLU A 642 9.24 35.03 7.55
C GLU A 642 8.42 34.16 8.49
N ALA A 643 8.97 33.88 9.68
CA ALA A 643 8.25 33.15 10.71
C ALA A 643 6.99 33.91 11.12
N GLY A 644 5.86 33.23 11.22
CA GLY A 644 4.55 33.80 11.50
C GLY A 644 3.70 34.10 10.28
N MET A 645 4.24 34.04 9.06
CA MET A 645 3.45 34.22 7.83
C MET A 645 2.38 33.13 7.72
N GLU A 646 1.16 33.55 7.39
CA GLU A 646 0.03 32.70 7.05
C GLU A 646 0.00 32.51 5.54
N LEU A 647 0.03 31.26 5.08
CA LEU A 647 0.11 30.89 3.68
C LEU A 647 -0.94 29.83 3.36
N THR A 648 -1.42 29.81 2.13
CA THR A 648 -2.17 28.68 1.58
C THR A 648 -1.23 27.83 0.77
N GLY A 649 -1.24 26.52 1.01
CA GLY A 649 -0.42 25.57 0.29
C GLY A 649 -1.17 24.30 -0.10
N THR A 650 -0.58 23.53 -0.98
CA THR A 650 -1.13 22.23 -1.41
C THR A 650 -0.28 21.09 -0.84
N VAL A 651 -0.91 20.12 -0.21
CA VAL A 651 -0.22 18.93 0.32
C VAL A 651 0.32 18.10 -0.84
N ARG A 652 1.65 17.97 -0.91
CA ARG A 652 2.36 17.21 -1.96
C ARG A 652 2.58 15.75 -1.58
N ASN A 653 2.86 15.51 -0.31
CA ASN A 653 3.13 14.18 0.18
C ASN A 653 2.76 14.07 1.66
N VAL A 654 2.24 12.91 2.06
CA VAL A 654 1.93 12.57 3.46
C VAL A 654 2.81 11.38 3.85
N VAL A 655 3.51 11.52 4.97
CA VAL A 655 4.44 10.53 5.52
C VAL A 655 4.15 10.30 7.00
N ASP A 656 4.67 9.25 7.62
CA ASP A 656 4.38 8.89 9.02
C ASP A 656 4.65 10.01 10.04
N PHE A 657 5.62 10.87 9.76
CA PHE A 657 6.04 11.93 10.67
C PHE A 657 5.46 13.31 10.33
N GLY A 658 4.65 13.44 9.27
CA GLY A 658 4.03 14.71 8.89
C GLY A 658 3.58 14.79 7.45
N ALA A 659 3.40 16.03 6.96
CA ALA A 659 3.01 16.33 5.59
C ALA A 659 3.95 17.35 4.95
N PHE A 660 4.30 17.14 3.70
CA PHE A 660 5.00 18.12 2.88
C PHE A 660 3.99 18.97 2.12
N VAL A 661 4.10 20.27 2.26
CA VAL A 661 3.17 21.25 1.70
C VAL A 661 3.91 22.21 0.79
N ASP A 662 3.48 22.28 -0.44
CA ASP A 662 3.91 23.28 -1.40
C ASP A 662 3.19 24.61 -1.11
N ILE A 663 3.96 25.62 -0.73
CA ILE A 663 3.48 26.97 -0.42
C ILE A 663 3.83 28.00 -1.51
N GLY A 664 4.18 27.51 -2.70
CA GLY A 664 4.55 28.34 -3.85
C GLY A 664 5.99 28.87 -3.82
N VAL A 665 6.88 28.20 -3.07
CA VAL A 665 8.32 28.46 -3.07
C VAL A 665 9.11 27.24 -3.52
N LYS A 666 10.42 27.39 -3.78
CA LYS A 666 11.29 26.35 -4.37
C LYS A 666 11.28 25.01 -3.65
N GLN A 667 10.95 24.97 -2.37
CA GLN A 667 11.01 23.76 -1.54
C GLN A 667 9.72 23.60 -0.75
N ASP A 668 9.24 22.37 -0.68
CA ASP A 668 8.08 22.03 0.14
C ASP A 668 8.42 22.25 1.63
N GLY A 669 7.50 22.86 2.35
CA GLY A 669 7.58 23.00 3.79
C GLY A 669 7.06 21.73 4.49
N LEU A 670 7.69 21.36 5.60
CA LEU A 670 7.25 20.23 6.42
C LEU A 670 6.34 20.71 7.55
N VAL A 671 5.13 20.19 7.59
CA VAL A 671 4.25 20.21 8.77
C VAL A 671 4.47 18.92 9.54
N HIS A 672 5.17 18.98 10.67
CA HIS A 672 5.38 17.80 11.52
C HIS A 672 4.05 17.30 12.10
N ILE A 673 3.92 15.99 12.36
CA ILE A 673 2.69 15.36 12.87
C ILE A 673 2.10 16.07 14.09
N SER A 674 2.95 16.59 15.00
CA SER A 674 2.52 17.34 16.19
C SER A 674 1.98 18.74 15.89
N LYS A 675 2.06 19.18 14.63
CA LYS A 675 1.65 20.52 14.16
C LYS A 675 0.52 20.46 13.12
N LEU A 676 -0.02 19.27 12.86
CA LEU A 676 -1.13 19.08 11.92
C LEU A 676 -2.48 19.50 12.53
N ALA A 677 -2.69 19.24 13.82
CA ALA A 677 -3.93 19.57 14.52
C ALA A 677 -3.67 19.89 16.01
N ASP A 678 -4.60 20.56 16.66
CA ASP A 678 -4.56 20.87 18.11
C ASP A 678 -5.07 19.69 18.97
N ARG A 679 -4.88 18.47 18.47
CA ARG A 679 -5.18 17.20 19.16
C ARG A 679 -4.09 16.17 18.84
N PHE A 680 -4.02 15.10 19.62
CA PHE A 680 -3.14 13.98 19.29
C PHE A 680 -3.54 13.37 17.94
N VAL A 681 -2.60 13.32 17.02
CA VAL A 681 -2.75 12.70 15.70
C VAL A 681 -1.90 11.43 15.70
N LYS A 682 -2.52 10.30 15.45
CA LYS A 682 -1.82 9.02 15.38
C LYS A 682 -1.16 8.83 14.01
N HIS A 683 -1.87 9.20 12.95
CA HIS A 683 -1.40 9.13 11.57
C HIS A 683 -1.71 10.45 10.86
N PRO A 684 -0.74 11.08 10.18
CA PRO A 684 -0.96 12.34 9.45
C PRO A 684 -2.13 12.30 8.46
N SER A 685 -2.36 11.15 7.86
CA SER A 685 -3.47 10.89 6.93
C SER A 685 -4.89 10.94 7.57
N GLU A 686 -5.00 11.06 8.91
CA GLU A 686 -6.25 11.36 9.60
C GLU A 686 -6.66 12.84 9.51
N VAL A 687 -5.72 13.70 9.13
CA VAL A 687 -5.90 15.16 9.11
C VAL A 687 -5.79 15.72 7.71
N VAL A 688 -4.85 15.23 6.90
CA VAL A 688 -4.58 15.72 5.55
C VAL A 688 -4.36 14.59 4.56
N SER A 689 -4.68 14.86 3.30
CA SER A 689 -4.45 13.98 2.15
C SER A 689 -3.66 14.71 1.07
N VAL A 690 -2.98 13.94 0.21
CA VAL A 690 -2.27 14.51 -0.94
C VAL A 690 -3.25 15.24 -1.86
N GLY A 691 -2.91 16.47 -2.24
CA GLY A 691 -3.78 17.35 -3.03
C GLY A 691 -4.66 18.28 -2.21
N ASP A 692 -4.73 18.12 -0.88
CA ASP A 692 -5.50 19.03 -0.02
C ASP A 692 -4.91 20.44 -0.05
N THR A 693 -5.78 21.44 -0.12
CA THR A 693 -5.42 22.83 0.07
C THR A 693 -5.53 23.16 1.55
N VAL A 694 -4.43 23.55 2.17
CA VAL A 694 -4.34 23.80 3.61
C VAL A 694 -3.81 25.20 3.91
N THR A 695 -4.30 25.79 5.01
CA THR A 695 -3.70 27.00 5.56
C THR A 695 -2.59 26.60 6.51
N VAL A 696 -1.40 27.16 6.32
CA VAL A 696 -0.21 26.88 7.13
C VAL A 696 0.45 28.17 7.60
N TRP A 697 1.11 28.10 8.74
CA TRP A 697 1.94 29.16 9.28
C TRP A 697 3.40 28.76 9.24
N VAL A 698 4.26 29.63 8.73
CA VAL A 698 5.71 29.43 8.74
C VAL A 698 6.20 29.49 10.19
N THR A 699 6.80 28.42 10.69
CA THR A 699 7.34 28.34 12.04
C THR A 699 8.85 28.53 12.10
N GLY A 700 9.53 28.32 10.97
CA GLY A 700 10.97 28.51 10.83
C GLY A 700 11.45 28.29 9.41
N VAL A 701 12.47 29.02 9.02
CA VAL A 701 13.15 28.91 7.72
C VAL A 701 14.64 28.73 7.98
N ASP A 702 15.17 27.58 7.61
CA ASP A 702 16.61 27.29 7.67
C ASP A 702 17.19 27.54 6.26
N LYS A 703 17.72 28.75 6.05
CA LYS A 703 18.24 29.19 4.75
C LYS A 703 19.49 28.41 4.31
N ASP A 704 20.30 27.95 5.25
CA ASP A 704 21.53 27.21 4.96
C ASP A 704 21.24 25.79 4.47
N ARG A 705 20.20 25.17 5.01
CA ARG A 705 19.78 23.80 4.65
C ARG A 705 18.59 23.78 3.70
N GLY A 706 18.03 24.94 3.36
CA GLY A 706 16.85 25.06 2.53
C GLY A 706 15.61 24.35 3.11
N LYS A 707 15.42 24.36 4.43
CA LYS A 707 14.29 23.67 5.07
C LYS A 707 13.28 24.69 5.60
N ILE A 708 12.00 24.39 5.31
CA ILE A 708 10.88 25.20 5.78
C ILE A 708 10.07 24.37 6.77
N SER A 709 9.89 24.88 7.96
CA SER A 709 9.03 24.29 8.99
C SER A 709 7.71 25.00 9.01
N LEU A 710 6.62 24.26 8.92
CA LEU A 710 5.26 24.75 8.87
C LEU A 710 4.41 24.22 10.03
N SER A 711 3.31 24.88 10.31
CA SER A 711 2.27 24.43 11.24
C SER A 711 0.90 24.69 10.64
N MET A 712 -0.03 23.75 10.79
CA MET A 712 -1.46 23.95 10.51
C MET A 712 -2.22 24.44 11.75
N VAL A 713 -1.55 24.47 12.89
CA VAL A 713 -2.09 25.04 14.15
C VAL A 713 -1.49 26.41 14.33
N LYS A 714 -2.34 27.44 14.42
CA LYS A 714 -1.92 28.82 14.69
C LYS A 714 -1.27 28.87 16.07
N ALA A 715 -0.06 29.41 16.16
CA ALA A 715 0.57 29.64 17.47
C ALA A 715 -0.35 30.53 18.32
N LYS A 716 -0.68 30.08 19.52
CA LYS A 716 -1.34 30.95 20.49
C LYS A 716 -0.34 32.07 20.84
N ALA A 717 -0.73 33.31 20.59
CA ALA A 717 0.06 34.49 20.89
C ALA A 717 0.35 34.58 22.39
#